data_898c64fa4604ccc207e74fff4935570e
#
_entry.id   898c64fa4604ccc207e74fff4935570e
#
_cell.length_a   1.000
_cell.length_b   1.000
_cell.length_c   1.000
_cell.angle_alpha   90.00
_cell.angle_beta   90.00
_cell.angle_gamma   90.00
#
_symmetry.space_group_name_H-M   'P 1'
#
loop_
_entity.id
_entity.type
_entity.pdbx_description
1 polymer ?
#
loop_
_entity_poly.entity_id
_entity_poly.type
_entity_poly.pdbx_seq_one_letter_code
_entity_poly.pdbx_strand_id
1 'polypeptide(L)'
;MNEYANIIATSLELNQTKVANTLALLDEGCTIPFISRYRKEKTGGLDEVQIANISQWKDKLTELAKRKETICKTIDELGKLTPELKSRIDNTWDSTTLEDIYLPYKPKRRTRAQVARQQGLEPLAQTILLQREPNPQSVARAYVKGDVKDVEAAIKGAQDIIAETISENEQTRQQVRNAFKREAIISSKVIAAKKDEEGAQKYTDYFDFSEPLRRCNGNRLLAMRRGESEGFLRVSISIDGEETTERLQRHYVRGRGVCAQLVEEAVADAYKRLIEPSVENEFAAASKEKADEEAIGVFSLNLRQLLLAAPLGQKRVMGVDPGIRTGCKVVCLDAQGNLLYHDVVYPFTPRGNEQAAKTQFQKIANRFKVDAIAVGNGTASRETVDILRQAGHVTEPRIPVYVVSEDGASVYSASKTAREEFPNEDVTVRGAVSIGRRLMDPLAELVKIDPKSIGVGQYQHDVDQAKLKKSLDTTVESCVNLVGVNVNTASVHLLTYISGLGPTLAKNIVDYRRDNGAFTSRAQLKKVPRLGPAAFEQCAGFLRVDGAKNPLDNSAVHPERYAVVESMAKDMGCSVGQLIGNNEKIRQIPLAKYVTAEVGMPTLNDIVAELEKPGRDPREDLEEFAFDERVHTVADLVPGMLLPGIVTNITKFGAFVDVGVHQDGLVHVSQLANRYVADPAEVVKLHQHVQVKVVEVDTRRNRISLTMKGV
;
A
#
# COMPACT_ATOMS: atom_id res chain seq x y z
N MET A 1 -7.11 26.02 9.98
CA MET A 1 -6.59 25.77 8.62
C MET A 1 -5.18 26.29 8.38
N ASN A 2 -4.85 27.55 8.72
CA ASN A 2 -3.47 28.06 8.53
C ASN A 2 -2.38 27.29 9.29
N GLU A 3 -2.70 26.80 10.48
CA GLU A 3 -1.76 26.03 11.30
C GLU A 3 -1.43 24.66 10.67
N TYR A 4 -2.45 23.90 10.22
CA TYR A 4 -2.23 22.64 9.50
C TYR A 4 -1.41 22.83 8.24
N ALA A 5 -1.72 23.89 7.46
CA ALA A 5 -0.97 24.19 6.25
C ALA A 5 0.51 24.44 6.52
N ASN A 6 0.84 25.13 7.62
CA ASN A 6 2.23 25.40 8.01
C ASN A 6 2.96 24.09 8.43
N ILE A 7 2.33 23.27 9.29
CA ILE A 7 2.91 22.01 9.75
C ILE A 7 3.16 21.06 8.57
N ILE A 8 2.15 20.88 7.71
CA ILE A 8 2.23 19.99 6.56
C ILE A 8 3.29 20.49 5.56
N ALA A 9 3.30 21.80 5.29
CA ALA A 9 4.27 22.41 4.38
C ALA A 9 5.71 22.18 4.85
N THR A 10 5.94 22.35 6.16
CA THR A 10 7.26 22.09 6.76
C THR A 10 7.63 20.61 6.72
N SER A 11 6.69 19.73 7.02
CA SER A 11 6.94 18.27 7.07
C SER A 11 7.16 17.64 5.70
N LEU A 12 6.53 18.17 4.66
CA LEU A 12 6.63 17.67 3.28
C LEU A 12 7.56 18.51 2.39
N GLU A 13 8.21 19.54 2.94
CA GLU A 13 9.06 20.49 2.20
C GLU A 13 8.33 21.13 1.00
N LEU A 14 7.05 21.47 1.20
CA LEU A 14 6.19 22.07 0.19
C LEU A 14 5.92 23.55 0.48
N ASN A 15 5.49 24.28 -0.55
CA ASN A 15 5.06 25.66 -0.38
C ASN A 15 3.73 25.73 0.40
N GLN A 16 3.68 26.57 1.46
CA GLN A 16 2.54 26.70 2.36
C GLN A 16 1.24 27.10 1.63
N THR A 17 1.30 28.01 0.65
CA THR A 17 0.12 28.44 -0.11
C THR A 17 -0.46 27.27 -0.93
N LYS A 18 0.40 26.46 -1.56
CA LYS A 18 -0.04 25.30 -2.30
C LYS A 18 -0.73 24.29 -1.40
N VAL A 19 -0.17 24.03 -0.22
CA VAL A 19 -0.76 23.14 0.78
C VAL A 19 -2.12 23.69 1.28
N ALA A 20 -2.20 24.99 1.61
CA ALA A 20 -3.45 25.61 2.06
C ALA A 20 -4.57 25.51 1.02
N ASN A 21 -4.25 25.78 -0.26
CA ASN A 21 -5.21 25.66 -1.35
C ASN A 21 -5.66 24.19 -1.56
N THR A 22 -4.74 23.22 -1.42
CA THR A 22 -5.06 21.80 -1.51
C THR A 22 -5.97 21.36 -0.37
N LEU A 23 -5.71 21.82 0.87
CA LEU A 23 -6.56 21.53 2.01
C LEU A 23 -7.97 22.09 1.81
N ALA A 24 -8.11 23.31 1.26
CA ALA A 24 -9.40 23.89 0.96
C ALA A 24 -10.19 23.06 -0.05
N LEU A 25 -9.55 22.58 -1.13
CA LEU A 25 -10.19 21.71 -2.12
C LEU A 25 -10.61 20.34 -1.52
N LEU A 26 -9.79 19.79 -0.64
CA LEU A 26 -10.14 18.56 0.09
C LEU A 26 -11.31 18.77 1.06
N ASP A 27 -11.41 19.94 1.69
CA ASP A 27 -12.54 20.30 2.57
C ASP A 27 -13.83 20.55 1.78
N GLU A 28 -13.73 21.04 0.54
CA GLU A 28 -14.84 21.14 -0.42
C GLU A 28 -15.32 19.75 -0.92
N GLY A 29 -14.64 18.66 -0.55
CA GLY A 29 -14.96 17.30 -0.94
C GLY A 29 -14.43 16.89 -2.32
N CYS A 30 -13.45 17.63 -2.86
CA CYS A 30 -12.80 17.25 -4.10
C CYS A 30 -11.92 16.02 -3.89
N THR A 31 -11.96 15.07 -4.84
CA THR A 31 -11.13 13.86 -4.82
C THR A 31 -9.70 14.15 -5.26
N ILE A 32 -8.77 13.30 -4.84
CA ILE A 32 -7.35 13.44 -5.20
C ILE A 32 -7.12 13.43 -6.72
N PRO A 33 -7.70 12.49 -7.50
CA PRO A 33 -7.53 12.49 -8.95
C PRO A 33 -8.09 13.75 -9.63
N PHE A 34 -9.22 14.26 -9.15
CA PHE A 34 -9.81 15.50 -9.68
C PHE A 34 -8.92 16.72 -9.41
N ILE A 35 -8.41 16.85 -8.20
CA ILE A 35 -7.51 17.96 -7.81
C ILE A 35 -6.24 17.92 -8.65
N SER A 36 -5.58 16.77 -8.75
CA SER A 36 -4.30 16.61 -9.46
C SER A 36 -4.42 16.90 -10.95
N ARG A 37 -5.56 16.59 -11.56
CA ARG A 37 -5.75 16.73 -13.00
C ARG A 37 -6.42 18.04 -13.39
N TYR A 38 -7.42 18.51 -12.67
CA TYR A 38 -8.28 19.63 -13.10
C TYR A 38 -8.20 20.88 -12.21
N ARG A 39 -7.35 20.87 -11.16
CA ARG A 39 -7.16 22.02 -10.26
C ARG A 39 -5.67 22.40 -10.10
N LYS A 40 -4.86 22.13 -11.13
CA LYS A 40 -3.41 22.36 -11.13
C LYS A 40 -3.01 23.79 -10.81
N GLU A 41 -3.75 24.78 -11.31
CA GLU A 41 -3.48 26.21 -11.08
C GLU A 41 -3.64 26.55 -9.59
N LYS A 42 -4.70 26.04 -8.95
CA LYS A 42 -4.96 26.28 -7.52
C LYS A 42 -3.88 25.63 -6.63
N THR A 43 -3.44 24.42 -6.99
CA THR A 43 -2.42 23.67 -6.23
C THR A 43 -0.98 24.03 -6.61
N GLY A 44 -0.80 24.82 -7.69
CA GLY A 44 0.52 25.14 -8.23
C GLY A 44 1.23 23.92 -8.79
N GLY A 45 0.49 22.97 -9.38
CA GLY A 45 0.99 21.80 -10.08
C GLY A 45 1.46 20.66 -9.16
N LEU A 46 0.90 20.53 -7.95
CA LEU A 46 1.15 19.35 -7.11
C LEU A 46 0.64 18.09 -7.81
N ASP A 47 1.43 17.03 -7.75
CA ASP A 47 1.07 15.73 -8.27
C ASP A 47 0.14 14.95 -7.33
N GLU A 48 -0.37 13.82 -7.81
CA GLU A 48 -1.31 12.99 -7.08
C GLU A 48 -0.72 12.43 -5.76
N VAL A 49 0.58 12.10 -5.76
CA VAL A 49 1.28 11.58 -4.57
C VAL A 49 1.41 12.68 -3.51
N GLN A 50 1.81 13.87 -3.92
CA GLN A 50 1.91 15.03 -3.02
C GLN A 50 0.56 15.39 -2.41
N ILE A 51 -0.53 15.37 -3.20
CA ILE A 51 -1.89 15.64 -2.72
C ILE A 51 -2.35 14.53 -1.76
N ALA A 52 -2.06 13.26 -2.05
CA ALA A 52 -2.36 12.15 -1.17
C ALA A 52 -1.63 12.27 0.18
N ASN A 53 -0.36 12.64 0.17
CA ASN A 53 0.42 12.89 1.38
C ASN A 53 -0.17 14.04 2.21
N ILE A 54 -0.58 15.14 1.58
CA ILE A 54 -1.27 16.25 2.27
C ILE A 54 -2.56 15.76 2.93
N SER A 55 -3.35 14.93 2.23
CA SER A 55 -4.58 14.35 2.77
C SER A 55 -4.32 13.44 3.98
N GLN A 56 -3.30 12.59 3.93
CA GLN A 56 -2.90 11.74 5.05
C GLN A 56 -2.46 12.57 6.28
N TRP A 57 -1.67 13.61 6.05
CA TRP A 57 -1.26 14.53 7.11
C TRP A 57 -2.45 15.27 7.73
N LYS A 58 -3.42 15.70 6.91
CA LYS A 58 -4.67 16.30 7.40
C LYS A 58 -5.41 15.35 8.32
N ASP A 59 -5.58 14.09 7.94
CA ASP A 59 -6.23 13.06 8.75
C ASP A 59 -5.49 12.89 10.09
N LYS A 60 -4.15 12.73 10.04
CA LYS A 60 -3.30 12.58 11.23
C LYS A 60 -3.40 13.78 12.19
N LEU A 61 -3.34 15.01 11.67
CA LEU A 61 -3.47 16.21 12.49
C LEU A 61 -4.89 16.36 13.08
N THR A 62 -5.90 15.94 12.33
CA THR A 62 -7.30 15.96 12.80
C THR A 62 -7.52 14.97 13.94
N GLU A 63 -6.95 13.77 13.86
CA GLU A 63 -6.97 12.79 14.95
C GLU A 63 -6.22 13.29 16.18
N LEU A 64 -5.07 13.91 15.96
CA LEU A 64 -4.28 14.49 17.05
C LEU A 64 -5.03 15.67 17.74
N ALA A 65 -5.73 16.52 16.99
CA ALA A 65 -6.57 17.57 17.54
C ALA A 65 -7.70 17.00 18.41
N LYS A 66 -8.40 15.97 17.96
CA LYS A 66 -9.41 15.27 18.77
C LYS A 66 -8.81 14.67 20.03
N ARG A 67 -7.58 14.13 19.93
CA ARG A 67 -6.86 13.61 21.08
C ARG A 67 -6.53 14.68 22.10
N LYS A 68 -6.06 15.86 21.66
CA LYS A 68 -5.82 17.03 22.52
C LYS A 68 -7.10 17.46 23.27
N GLU A 69 -8.22 17.53 22.59
CA GLU A 69 -9.52 17.85 23.22
C GLU A 69 -9.87 16.84 24.32
N THR A 70 -9.71 15.54 24.04
CA THR A 70 -9.96 14.47 25.02
C THR A 70 -9.05 14.61 26.24
N ILE A 71 -7.76 14.88 26.02
CA ILE A 71 -6.77 15.07 27.08
C ILE A 71 -7.12 16.30 27.93
N CYS A 72 -7.39 17.45 27.31
CA CYS A 72 -7.78 18.66 28.02
C CYS A 72 -9.01 18.43 28.88
N LYS A 73 -10.05 17.77 28.33
CA LYS A 73 -11.27 17.44 29.05
C LYS A 73 -10.96 16.56 30.28
N THR A 74 -10.17 15.52 30.13
CA THR A 74 -9.81 14.62 31.24
C THR A 74 -9.02 15.33 32.35
N ILE A 75 -8.09 16.23 31.98
CA ILE A 75 -7.30 16.99 32.95
C ILE A 75 -8.16 18.02 33.65
N ASP A 76 -9.11 18.65 32.93
CA ASP A 76 -10.05 19.62 33.48
C ASP A 76 -11.01 18.97 34.49
N GLU A 77 -11.54 17.78 34.18
CA GLU A 77 -12.35 16.96 35.09
C GLU A 77 -11.61 16.62 36.41
N LEU A 78 -10.29 16.58 36.38
CA LEU A 78 -9.42 16.38 37.54
C LEU A 78 -9.13 17.70 38.29
N GLY A 79 -9.59 18.85 37.78
CA GLY A 79 -9.32 20.18 38.33
C GLY A 79 -7.85 20.62 38.24
N LYS A 80 -7.06 20.02 37.27
CA LYS A 80 -5.64 20.26 37.14
C LYS A 80 -5.22 20.98 35.86
N LEU A 81 -6.19 21.39 35.02
CA LEU A 81 -5.90 22.08 33.75
C LEU A 81 -5.59 23.58 34.03
N THR A 82 -4.30 23.90 34.06
CA THR A 82 -3.85 25.30 34.14
C THR A 82 -3.78 25.93 32.74
N PRO A 83 -3.83 27.28 32.62
CA PRO A 83 -3.67 27.97 31.33
C PRO A 83 -2.34 27.62 30.63
N GLU A 84 -1.25 27.49 31.39
CA GLU A 84 0.08 27.13 30.88
C GLU A 84 0.09 25.69 30.32
N LEU A 85 -0.52 24.76 31.05
CA LEU A 85 -0.62 23.35 30.60
C LEU A 85 -1.49 23.27 29.35
N LYS A 86 -2.62 23.97 29.29
CA LYS A 86 -3.46 24.02 28.11
C LYS A 86 -2.72 24.60 26.91
N SER A 87 -2.04 25.72 27.06
CA SER A 87 -1.23 26.32 25.99
C SER A 87 -0.15 25.35 25.50
N ARG A 88 0.47 24.59 26.37
CA ARG A 88 1.47 23.61 26.04
C ARG A 88 0.90 22.43 25.26
N ILE A 89 -0.29 21.92 25.65
CA ILE A 89 -1.02 20.90 24.90
C ILE A 89 -1.41 21.40 23.51
N ASP A 90 -1.98 22.62 23.44
CA ASP A 90 -2.46 23.21 22.19
C ASP A 90 -1.32 23.39 21.17
N ASN A 91 -0.12 23.75 21.62
CA ASN A 91 1.04 23.96 20.76
C ASN A 91 1.82 22.67 20.42
N THR A 92 1.49 21.52 21.00
CA THR A 92 2.18 20.25 20.76
C THR A 92 1.52 19.48 19.61
N TRP A 93 2.26 19.21 18.53
CA TRP A 93 1.80 18.46 17.35
C TRP A 93 2.58 17.13 17.16
N ASP A 94 3.32 16.72 18.16
CA ASP A 94 3.96 15.41 18.26
C ASP A 94 3.18 14.51 19.21
N SER A 95 2.73 13.36 18.73
CA SER A 95 1.91 12.41 19.48
C SER A 95 2.62 11.89 20.72
N THR A 96 3.92 11.63 20.63
CA THR A 96 4.72 11.10 21.73
C THR A 96 4.85 12.13 22.85
N THR A 97 5.20 13.36 22.51
CA THR A 97 5.29 14.48 23.46
C THR A 97 3.93 14.78 24.11
N LEU A 98 2.83 14.70 23.32
CA LEU A 98 1.48 14.89 23.84
C LEU A 98 1.10 13.84 24.89
N GLU A 99 1.41 12.56 24.63
CA GLU A 99 1.15 11.49 25.59
C GLU A 99 2.02 11.59 26.84
N ASP A 100 3.27 12.07 26.74
CA ASP A 100 4.12 12.35 27.89
C ASP A 100 3.56 13.46 28.78
N ILE A 101 3.08 14.56 28.17
CA ILE A 101 2.41 15.65 28.91
C ILE A 101 1.18 15.10 29.64
N TYR A 102 0.45 14.18 29.04
CA TYR A 102 -0.76 13.59 29.60
C TYR A 102 -0.49 12.53 30.68
N LEU A 103 0.68 11.84 30.62
CA LEU A 103 0.98 10.66 31.42
C LEU A 103 0.76 10.83 32.94
N PRO A 104 1.16 11.96 33.59
CA PRO A 104 0.91 12.20 35.01
C PRO A 104 -0.58 12.35 35.39
N TYR A 105 -1.44 12.70 34.41
CA TYR A 105 -2.87 12.96 34.59
C TYR A 105 -3.76 11.82 34.15
N LYS A 106 -3.17 10.84 33.42
CA LYS A 106 -3.90 9.69 32.84
C LYS A 106 -4.52 8.85 33.96
N PRO A 107 -5.85 8.59 33.91
CA PRO A 107 -6.48 7.68 34.85
C PRO A 107 -5.80 6.30 34.85
N LYS A 108 -5.29 5.90 36.01
CA LYS A 108 -4.56 4.64 36.15
C LYS A 108 -5.42 3.61 36.92
N ARG A 109 -5.20 2.34 36.61
CA ARG A 109 -5.64 1.26 37.49
C ARG A 109 -4.81 1.32 38.78
N ARG A 110 -5.32 0.79 39.90
CA ARG A 110 -4.68 0.81 41.21
C ARG A 110 -3.18 0.40 41.15
N THR A 111 -2.28 1.41 41.06
CA THR A 111 -0.83 1.20 41.05
C THR A 111 -0.29 1.10 42.44
N ARG A 112 0.94 0.53 42.62
CA ARG A 112 1.62 0.49 43.93
C ARG A 112 1.78 1.91 44.49
N ALA A 113 2.19 2.87 43.67
CA ALA A 113 2.34 4.26 44.05
C ALA A 113 1.00 4.91 44.45
N GLN A 114 -0.10 4.60 43.78
CA GLN A 114 -1.43 5.10 44.18
C GLN A 114 -1.86 4.56 45.55
N VAL A 115 -1.61 3.27 45.80
CA VAL A 115 -1.84 2.66 47.13
C VAL A 115 -1.01 3.37 48.20
N ALA A 116 0.25 3.61 47.93
CA ALA A 116 1.17 4.30 48.84
C ALA A 116 0.73 5.75 49.10
N ARG A 117 0.23 6.47 48.08
CA ARG A 117 -0.35 7.82 48.24
C ARG A 117 -1.62 7.80 49.09
N GLN A 118 -2.49 6.81 48.90
CA GLN A 118 -3.71 6.63 49.73
C GLN A 118 -3.36 6.35 51.19
N GLN A 119 -2.23 5.68 51.43
CA GLN A 119 -1.66 5.43 52.77
C GLN A 119 -0.98 6.67 53.38
N GLY A 120 -0.92 7.80 52.64
CA GLY A 120 -0.36 9.06 53.09
C GLY A 120 1.18 9.11 53.06
N LEU A 121 1.83 8.30 52.21
CA LEU A 121 3.30 8.18 52.14
C LEU A 121 3.95 9.24 51.22
N GLU A 122 3.19 10.11 50.54
CA GLU A 122 3.70 11.16 49.66
C GLU A 122 4.74 12.09 50.36
N PRO A 123 4.51 12.62 51.60
CA PRO A 123 5.51 13.47 52.26
C PRO A 123 6.79 12.73 52.58
N LEU A 124 6.73 11.43 52.91
CA LEU A 124 7.91 10.58 53.11
C LEU A 124 8.70 10.44 51.82
N ALA A 125 8.01 10.20 50.70
CA ALA A 125 8.64 10.12 49.38
C ALA A 125 9.38 11.42 49.02
N GLN A 126 8.74 12.59 49.27
CA GLN A 126 9.37 13.90 49.06
C GLN A 126 10.62 14.09 49.95
N THR A 127 10.55 13.69 51.21
CA THR A 127 11.70 13.75 52.16
C THR A 127 12.88 12.93 51.64
N ILE A 128 12.63 11.68 51.21
CA ILE A 128 13.65 10.80 50.65
C ILE A 128 14.23 11.38 49.35
N LEU A 129 13.38 11.92 48.45
CA LEU A 129 13.79 12.49 47.15
C LEU A 129 14.66 13.74 47.34
N LEU A 130 14.45 14.53 48.40
CA LEU A 130 15.29 15.69 48.71
C LEU A 130 16.70 15.29 49.17
N GLN A 131 16.91 14.04 49.66
CA GLN A 131 18.21 13.46 50.05
C GLN A 131 18.96 14.26 51.12
N ARG A 132 18.23 14.99 51.95
CA ARG A 132 18.81 15.80 53.03
C ARG A 132 18.69 15.15 54.41
N GLU A 133 17.79 14.16 54.52
CA GLU A 133 17.52 13.44 55.78
C GLU A 133 18.57 12.32 56.02
N PRO A 134 19.32 12.39 57.13
CA PRO A 134 20.32 11.38 57.41
C PRO A 134 19.75 10.06 57.89
N ASN A 135 18.55 10.04 58.48
CA ASN A 135 17.89 8.85 59.04
C ASN A 135 16.43 8.75 58.57
N PRO A 136 16.17 8.38 57.31
CA PRO A 136 14.82 8.27 56.78
C PRO A 136 13.96 7.21 57.48
N GLN A 137 14.61 6.18 58.13
CA GLN A 137 13.91 5.18 58.91
C GLN A 137 13.22 5.80 60.12
N SER A 138 13.87 6.79 60.79
CA SER A 138 13.27 7.51 61.92
C SER A 138 12.02 8.30 61.47
N VAL A 139 12.10 8.95 60.31
CA VAL A 139 10.94 9.68 59.73
C VAL A 139 9.84 8.71 59.36
N ALA A 140 10.18 7.57 58.75
CA ALA A 140 9.22 6.56 58.29
C ALA A 140 8.38 5.96 59.43
N ARG A 141 8.91 5.91 60.66
CA ARG A 141 8.16 5.43 61.87
C ARG A 141 6.84 6.20 62.05
N ALA A 142 6.79 7.49 61.74
CA ALA A 142 5.59 8.30 61.89
C ALA A 142 4.46 7.91 60.89
N TYR A 143 4.79 7.14 59.85
CA TYR A 143 3.88 6.67 58.82
C TYR A 143 3.44 5.21 59.02
N VAL A 144 3.92 4.51 60.01
CA VAL A 144 3.50 3.15 60.36
C VAL A 144 2.16 3.23 61.09
N LYS A 145 1.09 3.19 60.30
CA LYS A 145 -0.32 3.27 60.72
C LYS A 145 -1.25 2.68 59.67
N GLY A 146 -2.41 2.21 60.11
CA GLY A 146 -3.41 1.61 59.20
C GLY A 146 -2.86 0.39 58.50
N ASP A 147 -2.86 0.42 57.16
CA ASP A 147 -2.39 -0.67 56.29
C ASP A 147 -0.85 -0.74 56.16
N VAL A 148 -0.10 0.26 56.70
CA VAL A 148 1.36 0.29 56.66
C VAL A 148 1.90 -0.45 57.89
N LYS A 149 2.37 -1.68 57.71
CA LYS A 149 2.69 -2.64 58.80
C LYS A 149 3.96 -2.28 59.58
N ASP A 150 4.96 -1.76 58.90
CA ASP A 150 6.28 -1.50 59.45
C ASP A 150 7.01 -0.37 58.69
N VAL A 151 8.20 -0.02 59.19
CA VAL A 151 9.05 1.03 58.59
C VAL A 151 9.52 0.67 57.19
N GLU A 152 9.79 -0.60 56.95
CA GLU A 152 10.23 -1.08 55.65
C GLU A 152 9.11 -0.94 54.57
N ALA A 153 7.87 -1.31 54.94
CA ALA A 153 6.69 -1.08 54.08
C ALA A 153 6.46 0.40 53.79
N ALA A 154 6.67 1.31 54.79
CA ALA A 154 6.58 2.76 54.59
C ALA A 154 7.64 3.26 53.59
N ILE A 155 8.89 2.84 53.73
CA ILE A 155 9.98 3.21 52.83
C ILE A 155 9.73 2.65 51.42
N LYS A 156 9.32 1.39 51.33
CA LYS A 156 9.01 0.77 50.02
C LYS A 156 7.86 1.47 49.32
N GLY A 157 6.79 1.85 50.02
CA GLY A 157 5.72 2.65 49.45
C GLY A 157 6.20 4.03 48.97
N ALA A 158 7.08 4.69 49.75
CA ALA A 158 7.70 5.94 49.33
C ALA A 158 8.57 5.77 48.06
N GLN A 159 9.35 4.69 47.98
CA GLN A 159 10.14 4.35 46.78
C GLN A 159 9.25 4.07 45.58
N ASP A 160 8.08 3.41 45.75
CA ASP A 160 7.12 3.19 44.67
C ASP A 160 6.58 4.52 44.11
N ILE A 161 6.32 5.52 44.99
CA ILE A 161 5.92 6.86 44.57
C ILE A 161 7.05 7.58 43.80
N ILE A 162 8.30 7.50 44.33
CA ILE A 162 9.47 8.08 43.66
C ILE A 162 9.67 7.45 42.29
N ALA A 163 9.60 6.13 42.19
CA ALA A 163 9.75 5.41 40.92
C ALA A 163 8.70 5.81 39.87
N GLU A 164 7.44 5.93 40.29
CA GLU A 164 6.37 6.41 39.38
C GLU A 164 6.63 7.86 38.92
N THR A 165 6.99 8.76 39.84
CA THR A 165 7.32 10.17 39.52
C THR A 165 8.48 10.28 38.54
N ILE A 166 9.53 9.48 38.68
CA ILE A 166 10.66 9.42 37.74
C ILE A 166 10.21 8.90 36.38
N SER A 167 9.37 7.88 36.37
CA SER A 167 8.90 7.25 35.13
C SER A 167 7.97 8.15 34.30
N GLU A 168 7.33 9.11 34.94
CA GLU A 168 6.44 10.10 34.32
C GLU A 168 7.15 11.40 33.93
N ASN A 169 8.41 11.53 34.30
CA ASN A 169 9.19 12.71 33.94
C ASN A 169 9.56 12.68 32.45
N GLU A 170 9.12 13.69 31.71
CA GLU A 170 9.31 13.80 30.26
C GLU A 170 10.80 13.79 29.87
N GLN A 171 11.65 14.49 30.61
CA GLN A 171 13.09 14.54 30.31
C GLN A 171 13.74 13.17 30.48
N THR A 172 13.34 12.44 31.52
CA THR A 172 13.80 11.07 31.76
C THR A 172 13.38 10.15 30.63
N ARG A 173 12.11 10.18 30.23
CA ARG A 173 11.62 9.39 29.10
C ARG A 173 12.34 9.75 27.80
N GLN A 174 12.53 11.05 27.53
CA GLN A 174 13.24 11.51 26.35
C GLN A 174 14.71 11.06 26.34
N GLN A 175 15.37 11.06 27.50
CA GLN A 175 16.75 10.56 27.64
C GLN A 175 16.83 9.08 27.29
N VAL A 176 15.91 8.25 27.80
CA VAL A 176 15.86 6.81 27.50
C VAL A 176 15.50 6.58 26.01
N ARG A 177 14.54 7.29 25.45
CA ARG A 177 14.24 7.20 24.00
C ARG A 177 15.43 7.56 23.13
N ASN A 178 16.23 8.57 23.54
CA ASN A 178 17.43 8.93 22.79
C ASN A 178 18.49 7.82 22.84
N ALA A 179 18.58 7.07 23.95
CA ALA A 179 19.42 5.87 24.02
C ALA A 179 18.87 4.77 23.08
N PHE A 180 17.58 4.46 23.14
CA PHE A 180 16.95 3.50 22.22
C PHE A 180 17.16 3.86 20.74
N LYS A 181 16.98 5.12 20.34
CA LYS A 181 17.23 5.58 18.96
C LYS A 181 18.64 5.26 18.46
N ARG A 182 19.64 5.34 19.32
CA ARG A 182 21.05 5.14 18.95
C ARG A 182 21.51 3.70 19.08
N GLU A 183 21.08 3.02 20.12
CA GLU A 183 21.74 1.82 20.66
C GLU A 183 20.82 0.59 20.63
N ALA A 184 19.50 0.74 20.38
CA ALA A 184 18.56 -0.37 20.46
C ALA A 184 18.94 -1.52 19.50
N ILE A 185 18.91 -2.71 20.06
CA ILE A 185 19.12 -3.98 19.38
C ILE A 185 17.78 -4.71 19.32
N ILE A 186 17.38 -5.14 18.14
CA ILE A 186 16.31 -6.11 17.98
C ILE A 186 16.89 -7.52 18.03
N SER A 187 16.29 -8.38 18.83
CA SER A 187 16.71 -9.77 19.00
C SER A 187 15.54 -10.70 18.80
N SER A 188 15.80 -11.84 18.19
CA SER A 188 14.82 -12.91 18.00
C SER A 188 15.40 -14.24 18.48
N LYS A 189 14.63 -14.99 19.27
CA LYS A 189 15.00 -16.32 19.75
C LYS A 189 13.86 -17.30 19.53
N VAL A 190 14.19 -18.54 19.12
CA VAL A 190 13.21 -19.60 19.02
C VAL A 190 12.69 -20.01 20.39
N ILE A 191 11.40 -20.28 20.49
CA ILE A 191 10.80 -20.90 21.69
C ILE A 191 11.24 -22.37 21.70
N ALA A 192 12.10 -22.74 22.64
CA ALA A 192 12.78 -24.04 22.67
C ALA A 192 11.84 -25.23 22.50
N ALA A 193 10.65 -25.19 23.11
CA ALA A 193 9.64 -26.24 23.00
C ALA A 193 9.04 -26.41 21.60
N LYS A 194 9.19 -25.41 20.70
CA LYS A 194 8.59 -25.38 19.36
C LYS A 194 9.61 -25.46 18.22
N LYS A 195 10.89 -25.61 18.57
CA LYS A 195 11.99 -25.57 17.59
C LYS A 195 11.87 -26.60 16.47
N ASP A 196 11.37 -27.80 16.81
CA ASP A 196 11.29 -28.94 15.90
C ASP A 196 9.89 -29.11 15.28
N GLU A 197 8.95 -28.18 15.53
CA GLU A 197 7.64 -28.18 14.87
C GLU A 197 7.77 -27.82 13.39
N GLU A 198 6.95 -28.44 12.53
CA GLU A 198 7.00 -28.29 11.08
C GLU A 198 6.92 -26.82 10.62
N GLY A 199 6.10 -25.99 11.29
CA GLY A 199 5.97 -24.57 11.01
C GLY A 199 7.20 -23.73 11.37
N ALA A 200 8.04 -24.16 12.33
CA ALA A 200 9.19 -23.39 12.81
C ALA A 200 10.32 -23.29 11.76
N GLN A 201 10.45 -24.26 10.86
CA GLN A 201 11.51 -24.32 9.86
C GLN A 201 11.60 -23.06 8.97
N LYS A 202 10.48 -22.38 8.75
CA LYS A 202 10.41 -21.10 8.00
C LYS A 202 11.22 -19.98 8.64
N TYR A 203 11.48 -20.08 9.95
CA TYR A 203 12.07 -19.03 10.77
C TYR A 203 13.48 -19.37 11.24
N THR A 204 14.12 -20.38 10.66
CA THR A 204 15.44 -20.87 11.09
C THR A 204 16.50 -19.77 11.13
N ASP A 205 16.46 -18.84 10.18
CA ASP A 205 17.38 -17.69 10.12
C ASP A 205 17.21 -16.72 11.32
N TYR A 206 16.09 -16.82 12.05
CA TYR A 206 15.73 -15.98 13.19
C TYR A 206 15.71 -16.71 14.54
N PHE A 207 16.18 -17.96 14.60
CA PHE A 207 16.21 -18.75 15.82
C PHE A 207 17.16 -18.21 16.88
N ASP A 208 18.23 -17.57 16.47
CA ASP A 208 19.16 -16.80 17.30
C ASP A 208 19.71 -15.65 16.48
N PHE A 209 18.96 -14.57 16.43
CA PHE A 209 19.26 -13.42 15.56
C PHE A 209 19.29 -12.14 16.39
N SER A 210 20.25 -11.26 16.12
CA SER A 210 20.26 -9.91 16.66
C SER A 210 20.96 -8.93 15.73
N GLU A 211 20.44 -7.72 15.65
CA GLU A 211 21.06 -6.61 14.92
C GLU A 211 20.62 -5.25 15.49
N PRO A 212 21.37 -4.16 15.24
CA PRO A 212 20.90 -2.83 15.60
C PRO A 212 19.54 -2.51 14.92
N LEU A 213 18.55 -2.10 15.71
CA LEU A 213 17.19 -1.82 15.22
C LEU A 213 17.18 -0.84 14.02
N ARG A 214 18.04 0.16 14.05
CA ARG A 214 18.21 1.15 12.97
C ARG A 214 18.67 0.56 11.62
N ARG A 215 19.23 -0.67 11.62
CA ARG A 215 19.68 -1.40 10.43
C ARG A 215 18.72 -2.50 10.02
N CYS A 216 17.76 -2.84 10.87
CA CYS A 216 16.76 -3.85 10.56
C CYS A 216 15.83 -3.35 9.46
N ASN A 217 15.81 -4.04 8.33
CA ASN A 217 14.91 -3.71 7.24
C ASN A 217 13.47 -4.20 7.54
N GLY A 218 12.47 -3.58 6.90
CA GLY A 218 11.07 -3.88 7.12
C GLY A 218 10.72 -5.36 6.92
N ASN A 219 11.30 -6.02 5.90
CA ASN A 219 11.00 -7.43 5.62
C ASN A 219 11.47 -8.38 6.73
N ARG A 220 12.68 -8.16 7.28
CA ARG A 220 13.16 -8.95 8.43
C ARG A 220 12.30 -8.73 9.66
N LEU A 221 11.93 -7.47 9.92
CA LEU A 221 11.06 -7.13 11.04
C LEU A 221 9.71 -7.86 10.90
N LEU A 222 9.07 -7.80 9.72
CA LEU A 222 7.80 -8.46 9.46
C LEU A 222 7.92 -9.99 9.56
N ALA A 223 9.02 -10.59 9.08
CA ALA A 223 9.29 -12.03 9.23
C ALA A 223 9.39 -12.44 10.70
N MET A 224 10.15 -11.69 11.51
CA MET A 224 10.28 -11.96 12.94
C MET A 224 8.94 -11.79 13.67
N ARG A 225 8.18 -10.73 13.36
CA ARG A 225 6.87 -10.48 13.97
C ARG A 225 5.83 -11.53 13.58
N ARG A 226 5.88 -12.05 12.35
CA ARG A 226 5.06 -13.20 11.93
C ARG A 226 5.42 -14.44 12.74
N GLY A 227 6.70 -14.76 12.88
CA GLY A 227 7.14 -15.90 13.69
C GLY A 227 6.77 -15.77 15.18
N GLU A 228 6.74 -14.55 15.71
CA GLU A 228 6.26 -14.25 17.06
C GLU A 228 4.73 -14.45 17.16
N SER A 229 3.97 -13.95 16.21
CA SER A 229 2.51 -14.10 16.15
C SER A 229 2.08 -15.56 16.00
N GLU A 230 2.81 -16.35 15.21
CA GLU A 230 2.62 -17.79 15.06
C GLU A 230 3.12 -18.57 16.29
N GLY A 231 3.79 -17.89 17.24
CA GLY A 231 4.25 -18.46 18.50
C GLY A 231 5.51 -19.32 18.41
N PHE A 232 6.32 -19.16 17.36
CA PHE A 232 7.61 -19.85 17.20
C PHE A 232 8.79 -19.03 17.72
N LEU A 233 8.70 -17.72 17.64
CA LEU A 233 9.76 -16.80 18.05
C LEU A 233 9.35 -15.95 19.26
N ARG A 234 10.37 -15.47 19.97
CA ARG A 234 10.26 -14.36 20.93
C ARG A 234 11.12 -13.22 20.41
N VAL A 235 10.50 -12.06 20.19
CA VAL A 235 11.17 -10.86 19.66
C VAL A 235 11.23 -9.80 20.76
N SER A 236 12.39 -9.20 20.96
CA SER A 236 12.60 -8.12 21.93
C SER A 236 13.43 -7.00 21.34
N ILE A 237 13.22 -5.78 21.85
CA ILE A 237 13.99 -4.59 21.49
C ILE A 237 14.55 -4.04 22.80
N SER A 238 15.87 -4.05 22.96
CA SER A 238 16.53 -3.70 24.21
C SER A 238 17.76 -2.82 23.98
N ILE A 239 18.16 -2.14 25.03
CA ILE A 239 19.46 -1.44 25.15
C ILE A 239 20.22 -1.99 26.35
N ASP A 240 21.44 -1.51 26.60
CA ASP A 240 22.16 -1.80 27.85
C ASP A 240 21.41 -1.14 29.00
N GLY A 241 20.74 -1.99 29.82
CA GLY A 241 19.92 -1.54 30.95
C GLY A 241 20.75 -1.08 32.13
N GLU A 242 21.95 -1.65 32.36
CA GLU A 242 22.83 -1.26 33.45
C GLU A 242 23.40 0.13 33.18
N GLU A 243 23.99 0.35 32.02
CA GLU A 243 24.52 1.65 31.63
C GLU A 243 23.43 2.74 31.64
N THR A 244 22.22 2.41 31.16
CA THR A 244 21.09 3.36 31.14
C THR A 244 20.64 3.71 32.56
N THR A 245 20.56 2.71 33.46
CA THR A 245 20.22 2.93 34.86
C THR A 245 21.25 3.82 35.54
N GLU A 246 22.55 3.56 35.34
CA GLU A 246 23.62 4.40 35.88
C GLU A 246 23.54 5.84 35.38
N ARG A 247 23.23 6.05 34.10
CA ARG A 247 23.04 7.41 33.53
C ARG A 247 21.89 8.15 34.22
N LEU A 248 20.76 7.46 34.48
CA LEU A 248 19.63 8.02 35.22
C LEU A 248 19.97 8.29 36.67
N GLN A 249 20.68 7.37 37.36
CA GLN A 249 21.12 7.54 38.73
C GLN A 249 22.00 8.78 38.87
N ARG A 250 22.95 9.04 37.97
CA ARG A 250 23.77 10.27 37.97
C ARG A 250 22.95 11.55 37.91
N HIS A 251 21.73 11.50 37.33
CA HIS A 251 20.84 12.65 37.28
C HIS A 251 20.07 12.85 38.61
N TYR A 252 19.61 11.76 39.23
CA TYR A 252 18.74 11.82 40.40
C TYR A 252 19.46 11.73 41.74
N VAL A 253 20.57 11.02 41.80
CA VAL A 253 21.32 10.79 43.05
C VAL A 253 22.29 11.94 43.30
N ARG A 254 22.11 12.68 44.43
CA ARG A 254 22.84 13.91 44.71
C ARG A 254 23.78 13.80 45.94
N GLY A 255 23.80 12.67 46.62
CA GLY A 255 24.53 12.50 47.87
C GLY A 255 25.07 11.08 48.03
N ARG A 256 25.57 10.79 49.24
CA ARG A 256 26.09 9.45 49.63
C ARG A 256 25.40 8.88 50.88
N GLY A 257 24.31 9.51 51.33
CA GLY A 257 23.58 9.08 52.54
C GLY A 257 22.54 8.01 52.24
N VAL A 258 21.85 7.54 53.28
CA VAL A 258 20.81 6.50 53.16
C VAL A 258 19.69 6.89 52.19
N CYS A 259 19.25 8.15 52.22
CA CYS A 259 18.25 8.63 51.24
C CYS A 259 18.76 8.53 49.79
N ALA A 260 20.04 8.78 49.54
CA ALA A 260 20.64 8.64 48.22
C ALA A 260 20.60 7.19 47.74
N GLN A 261 20.87 6.22 48.59
CA GLN A 261 20.74 4.79 48.27
C GLN A 261 19.28 4.40 47.95
N LEU A 262 18.32 4.89 48.75
CA LEU A 262 16.91 4.64 48.52
C LEU A 262 16.41 5.25 47.17
N VAL A 263 16.93 6.42 46.78
CA VAL A 263 16.64 7.03 45.47
C VAL A 263 17.32 6.23 44.35
N GLU A 264 18.54 5.78 44.53
CA GLU A 264 19.26 4.92 43.59
C GLU A 264 18.49 3.64 43.28
N GLU A 265 17.97 2.96 44.31
CA GLU A 265 17.09 1.79 44.15
C GLU A 265 15.77 2.14 43.45
N ALA A 266 15.15 3.29 43.80
CA ALA A 266 13.92 3.75 43.19
C ALA A 266 14.12 4.07 41.69
N VAL A 267 15.26 4.65 41.28
CA VAL A 267 15.64 4.88 39.89
C VAL A 267 15.78 3.56 39.12
N ALA A 268 16.44 2.57 39.70
CA ALA A 268 16.58 1.25 39.08
C ALA A 268 15.22 0.56 38.91
N ASP A 269 14.34 0.62 39.90
CA ASP A 269 12.96 0.11 39.78
C ASP A 269 12.13 0.86 38.76
N ALA A 270 12.22 2.20 38.71
CA ALA A 270 11.56 3.04 37.74
C ALA A 270 11.94 2.66 36.30
N TYR A 271 13.25 2.50 36.05
CA TYR A 271 13.73 2.08 34.73
C TYR A 271 13.22 0.68 34.36
N LYS A 272 13.58 -0.33 35.17
CA LYS A 272 13.34 -1.74 34.84
C LYS A 272 11.86 -2.11 34.77
N ARG A 273 11.03 -1.57 35.65
CA ARG A 273 9.62 -1.95 35.77
C ARG A 273 8.67 -1.04 34.99
N LEU A 274 8.98 0.24 34.82
CA LEU A 274 8.05 1.22 34.30
C LEU A 274 8.51 1.81 32.96
N ILE A 275 9.79 2.25 32.86
CA ILE A 275 10.25 2.99 31.67
C ILE A 275 10.64 2.02 30.55
N GLU A 276 11.51 1.06 30.83
CA GLU A 276 12.03 0.12 29.82
C GLU A 276 10.91 -0.61 29.06
N PRO A 277 9.93 -1.27 29.70
CA PRO A 277 8.86 -1.95 28.99
C PRO A 277 7.97 -0.99 28.17
N SER A 278 7.76 0.23 28.71
CA SER A 278 6.98 1.26 28.00
C SER A 278 7.68 1.74 26.75
N VAL A 279 8.99 2.06 26.84
CA VAL A 279 9.77 2.56 25.70
C VAL A 279 10.04 1.44 24.71
N GLU A 280 10.29 0.20 25.16
CA GLU A 280 10.38 -0.97 24.27
C GLU A 280 9.11 -1.10 23.41
N ASN A 281 7.93 -1.03 24.03
CA ASN A 281 6.66 -1.08 23.32
C ASN A 281 6.49 0.09 22.31
N GLU A 282 6.92 1.30 22.67
CA GLU A 282 6.93 2.45 21.77
C GLU A 282 7.79 2.17 20.52
N PHE A 283 8.99 1.65 20.70
CA PHE A 283 9.91 1.33 19.60
C PHE A 283 9.44 0.11 18.80
N ALA A 284 8.82 -0.87 19.45
CA ALA A 284 8.21 -2.02 18.78
C ALA A 284 7.05 -1.56 17.85
N ALA A 285 6.16 -0.71 18.36
CA ALA A 285 5.05 -0.15 17.58
C ALA A 285 5.56 0.73 16.44
N ALA A 286 6.47 1.66 16.72
CA ALA A 286 6.99 2.59 15.70
C ALA A 286 7.77 1.85 14.59
N SER A 287 8.58 0.86 14.94
CA SER A 287 9.31 0.06 13.96
C SER A 287 8.37 -0.80 13.10
N LYS A 288 7.31 -1.38 13.71
CA LYS A 288 6.28 -2.12 13.00
C LYS A 288 5.49 -1.22 12.04
N GLU A 289 5.06 -0.05 12.50
CA GLU A 289 4.36 0.93 11.68
C GLU A 289 5.18 1.35 10.46
N LYS A 290 6.46 1.66 10.67
CA LYS A 290 7.37 1.98 9.56
C LYS A 290 7.50 0.82 8.57
N ALA A 291 7.65 -0.42 9.05
CA ALA A 291 7.74 -1.60 8.20
C ALA A 291 6.45 -1.84 7.40
N ASP A 292 5.29 -1.60 8.03
CA ASP A 292 3.99 -1.70 7.38
C ASP A 292 3.85 -0.66 6.26
N GLU A 293 4.20 0.60 6.52
CA GLU A 293 4.13 1.67 5.52
C GLU A 293 5.04 1.39 4.32
N GLU A 294 6.26 0.92 4.58
CA GLU A 294 7.20 0.52 3.53
C GLU A 294 6.66 -0.63 2.68
N ALA A 295 6.11 -1.67 3.30
CA ALA A 295 5.54 -2.83 2.61
C ALA A 295 4.27 -2.47 1.83
N ILE A 296 3.36 -1.71 2.43
CA ILE A 296 2.12 -1.23 1.79
C ILE A 296 2.45 -0.37 0.55
N GLY A 297 3.49 0.48 0.63
CA GLY A 297 3.96 1.25 -0.52
C GLY A 297 4.36 0.36 -1.69
N VAL A 298 5.12 -0.71 -1.44
CA VAL A 298 5.49 -1.70 -2.47
C VAL A 298 4.25 -2.43 -3.01
N PHE A 299 3.32 -2.83 -2.14
CA PHE A 299 2.09 -3.52 -2.55
C PHE A 299 1.21 -2.63 -3.44
N SER A 300 1.09 -1.35 -3.10
CA SER A 300 0.36 -0.38 -3.92
C SER A 300 1.00 -0.19 -5.29
N LEU A 301 2.34 -0.15 -5.35
CA LEU A 301 3.06 -0.07 -6.61
C LEU A 301 2.84 -1.32 -7.47
N ASN A 302 2.93 -2.51 -6.88
CA ASN A 302 2.68 -3.78 -7.57
C ASN A 302 1.24 -3.85 -8.09
N LEU A 303 0.26 -3.47 -7.27
CA LEU A 303 -1.14 -3.41 -7.70
C LEU A 303 -1.32 -2.43 -8.87
N ARG A 304 -0.71 -1.24 -8.80
CA ARG A 304 -0.76 -0.25 -9.88
C ARG A 304 -0.24 -0.83 -11.20
N GLN A 305 0.87 -1.56 -11.15
CA GLN A 305 1.45 -2.18 -12.34
C GLN A 305 0.54 -3.27 -12.93
N LEU A 306 -0.10 -4.08 -12.07
CA LEU A 306 -1.08 -5.09 -12.51
C LEU A 306 -2.31 -4.44 -13.19
N LEU A 307 -2.86 -3.39 -12.58
CA LEU A 307 -4.03 -2.69 -13.10
C LEU A 307 -3.75 -1.95 -14.41
N LEU A 308 -2.55 -1.41 -14.55
CA LEU A 308 -2.10 -0.66 -15.74
C LEU A 308 -1.35 -1.55 -16.75
N ALA A 309 -1.39 -2.87 -16.62
CA ALA A 309 -0.84 -3.77 -17.62
C ALA A 309 -1.53 -3.60 -18.97
N ALA A 310 -0.79 -3.84 -20.04
CA ALA A 310 -1.24 -3.62 -21.42
C ALA A 310 -2.49 -4.46 -21.77
N PRO A 311 -3.58 -3.85 -22.24
CA PRO A 311 -4.77 -4.59 -22.66
C PRO A 311 -4.66 -5.07 -24.10
N LEU A 312 -5.17 -6.26 -24.38
CA LEU A 312 -5.35 -6.73 -25.75
C LEU A 312 -6.48 -5.96 -26.50
N GLY A 313 -7.42 -5.41 -25.75
CA GLY A 313 -8.61 -4.76 -26.27
C GLY A 313 -9.73 -5.74 -26.67
N GLN A 314 -10.65 -5.26 -27.51
CA GLN A 314 -11.83 -6.01 -27.93
C GLN A 314 -11.49 -7.05 -29.01
N LYS A 315 -11.00 -8.22 -28.57
CA LYS A 315 -10.64 -9.37 -29.39
C LYS A 315 -11.37 -10.63 -28.90
N ARG A 316 -11.48 -11.64 -29.77
CA ARG A 316 -11.98 -12.95 -29.36
C ARG A 316 -10.86 -13.72 -28.67
N VAL A 317 -11.07 -14.10 -27.44
CA VAL A 317 -10.02 -14.70 -26.59
C VAL A 317 -10.41 -16.12 -26.17
N MET A 318 -9.45 -17.04 -26.28
CA MET A 318 -9.53 -18.33 -25.60
C MET A 318 -8.83 -18.18 -24.24
N GLY A 319 -9.57 -18.29 -23.13
CA GLY A 319 -9.04 -18.35 -21.77
C GLY A 319 -8.77 -19.81 -21.38
N VAL A 320 -7.59 -20.07 -20.84
CA VAL A 320 -7.15 -21.38 -20.40
C VAL A 320 -6.69 -21.30 -18.96
N ASP A 321 -7.34 -22.05 -18.08
CA ASP A 321 -6.93 -22.26 -16.68
C ASP A 321 -6.21 -23.64 -16.62
N PRO A 322 -4.86 -23.67 -16.47
CA PRO A 322 -4.07 -24.89 -16.53
C PRO A 322 -4.37 -25.85 -15.37
N GLY A 323 -4.29 -27.14 -15.63
CA GLY A 323 -4.44 -28.16 -14.59
C GLY A 323 -3.93 -29.53 -15.01
N ILE A 324 -2.96 -30.07 -14.24
CA ILE A 324 -2.35 -31.37 -14.52
C ILE A 324 -3.35 -32.52 -14.33
N ARG A 325 -3.97 -32.59 -13.15
CA ARG A 325 -4.87 -33.69 -12.78
C ARG A 325 -6.32 -33.49 -13.22
N THR A 326 -6.77 -32.25 -13.17
CA THR A 326 -8.16 -31.86 -13.43
C THR A 326 -8.42 -31.48 -14.88
N GLY A 327 -7.39 -31.47 -15.73
CA GLY A 327 -7.44 -30.96 -17.08
C GLY A 327 -7.42 -29.42 -17.16
N CYS A 328 -7.07 -28.90 -18.32
CA CYS A 328 -7.11 -27.47 -18.61
C CYS A 328 -8.55 -27.05 -18.91
N LYS A 329 -9.09 -26.10 -18.12
CA LYS A 329 -10.40 -25.51 -18.39
C LYS A 329 -10.26 -24.47 -19.48
N VAL A 330 -11.04 -24.62 -20.52
CA VAL A 330 -10.97 -23.79 -21.72
C VAL A 330 -12.28 -23.05 -21.91
N VAL A 331 -12.21 -21.76 -22.13
CA VAL A 331 -13.36 -20.92 -22.48
C VAL A 331 -13.08 -20.15 -23.76
N CYS A 332 -14.09 -19.87 -24.57
CA CYS A 332 -14.02 -18.94 -25.68
C CYS A 332 -14.90 -17.73 -25.38
N LEU A 333 -14.32 -16.55 -25.52
CA LEU A 333 -14.99 -15.27 -25.29
C LEU A 333 -15.15 -14.51 -26.61
N ASP A 334 -16.26 -13.80 -26.77
CA ASP A 334 -16.40 -12.82 -27.85
C ASP A 334 -15.59 -11.53 -27.56
N ALA A 335 -15.61 -10.58 -28.48
CA ALA A 335 -14.91 -9.29 -28.37
C ALA A 335 -15.43 -8.41 -27.20
N GLN A 336 -16.58 -8.72 -26.63
CA GLN A 336 -17.16 -8.05 -25.47
C GLN A 336 -16.90 -8.81 -24.16
N GLY A 337 -16.21 -9.95 -24.22
CA GLY A 337 -15.92 -10.81 -23.07
C GLY A 337 -17.08 -11.70 -22.61
N ASN A 338 -18.11 -11.91 -23.48
CA ASN A 338 -19.19 -12.84 -23.20
C ASN A 338 -18.74 -14.28 -23.48
N LEU A 339 -19.17 -15.22 -22.65
CA LEU A 339 -18.86 -16.64 -22.81
C LEU A 339 -19.63 -17.24 -24.00
N LEU A 340 -18.88 -17.76 -24.98
CA LEU A 340 -19.44 -18.45 -26.15
C LEU A 340 -19.41 -19.98 -26.00
N TYR A 341 -18.38 -20.49 -25.35
CA TYR A 341 -18.15 -21.93 -25.23
C TYR A 341 -17.22 -22.23 -24.07
N HIS A 342 -17.37 -23.39 -23.45
CA HIS A 342 -16.39 -23.92 -22.49
C HIS A 342 -16.19 -25.45 -22.70
N ASP A 343 -15.02 -25.94 -22.29
CA ASP A 343 -14.64 -27.34 -22.38
C ASP A 343 -13.49 -27.66 -21.40
N VAL A 344 -13.18 -28.94 -21.23
CA VAL A 344 -12.01 -29.41 -20.48
C VAL A 344 -11.12 -30.23 -21.39
N VAL A 345 -9.89 -29.78 -21.57
CA VAL A 345 -8.88 -30.46 -22.40
C VAL A 345 -7.85 -31.12 -21.48
N TYR A 346 -7.48 -32.39 -21.77
CA TYR A 346 -6.56 -33.17 -20.96
C TYR A 346 -5.24 -33.38 -21.71
N PRO A 347 -4.25 -32.48 -21.62
CA PRO A 347 -2.97 -32.66 -22.30
C PRO A 347 -2.00 -33.62 -21.57
N PHE A 348 -2.19 -33.81 -20.25
CA PHE A 348 -1.22 -34.49 -19.39
C PHE A 348 -1.67 -35.88 -18.97
N THR A 349 -0.69 -36.80 -18.83
CA THR A 349 -0.90 -38.14 -18.28
C THR A 349 -1.27 -38.11 -16.81
N PRO A 350 -2.03 -39.10 -16.25
CA PRO A 350 -2.44 -40.36 -16.88
C PRO A 350 -3.77 -40.28 -17.67
N ARG A 351 -4.46 -39.16 -17.72
CA ARG A 351 -5.80 -39.03 -18.34
C ARG A 351 -5.77 -38.41 -19.74
N GLY A 352 -4.63 -37.85 -20.16
CA GLY A 352 -4.51 -37.07 -21.39
C GLY A 352 -3.48 -37.58 -22.38
N ASN A 353 -3.60 -37.06 -23.59
CA ASN A 353 -2.66 -37.25 -24.70
C ASN A 353 -2.40 -35.88 -25.32
N GLU A 354 -1.12 -35.50 -25.36
CA GLU A 354 -0.69 -34.20 -25.85
C GLU A 354 -1.14 -33.93 -27.30
N GLN A 355 -0.99 -34.94 -28.21
CA GLN A 355 -1.37 -34.78 -29.60
C GLN A 355 -2.89 -34.64 -29.79
N ALA A 356 -3.68 -35.38 -29.01
CA ALA A 356 -5.13 -35.22 -29.01
C ALA A 356 -5.55 -33.84 -28.47
N ALA A 357 -4.88 -33.36 -27.41
CA ALA A 357 -5.12 -32.02 -26.85
C ALA A 357 -4.78 -30.89 -27.83
N LYS A 358 -3.62 -30.97 -28.53
CA LYS A 358 -3.28 -30.01 -29.60
C LYS A 358 -4.37 -29.92 -30.65
N THR A 359 -4.85 -31.10 -31.12
CA THR A 359 -5.93 -31.14 -32.11
C THR A 359 -7.24 -30.56 -31.59
N GLN A 360 -7.56 -30.78 -30.32
CA GLN A 360 -8.76 -30.22 -29.70
C GLN A 360 -8.66 -28.71 -29.55
N PHE A 361 -7.54 -28.17 -29.06
CA PHE A 361 -7.27 -26.73 -29.00
C PHE A 361 -7.40 -26.06 -30.36
N GLN A 362 -6.82 -26.63 -31.40
CA GLN A 362 -6.92 -26.12 -32.79
C GLN A 362 -8.36 -26.10 -33.28
N LYS A 363 -9.12 -27.18 -33.06
CA LYS A 363 -10.54 -27.26 -33.47
C LYS A 363 -11.36 -26.17 -32.77
N ILE A 364 -11.15 -25.96 -31.47
CA ILE A 364 -11.85 -24.93 -30.69
C ILE A 364 -11.47 -23.54 -31.21
N ALA A 365 -10.17 -23.24 -31.36
CA ALA A 365 -9.67 -21.96 -31.82
C ALA A 365 -10.22 -21.58 -33.19
N ASN A 366 -10.20 -22.52 -34.15
CA ASN A 366 -10.73 -22.32 -35.50
C ASN A 366 -12.26 -22.13 -35.52
N ARG A 367 -12.99 -22.93 -34.73
CA ARG A 367 -14.47 -22.86 -34.65
C ARG A 367 -14.94 -21.51 -34.17
N PHE A 368 -14.31 -20.92 -33.17
CA PHE A 368 -14.69 -19.65 -32.56
C PHE A 368 -13.90 -18.46 -33.11
N LYS A 369 -13.01 -18.68 -34.07
CA LYS A 369 -12.17 -17.65 -34.71
C LYS A 369 -11.42 -16.83 -33.65
N VAL A 370 -10.67 -17.53 -32.79
CA VAL A 370 -9.92 -16.93 -31.68
C VAL A 370 -8.78 -16.07 -32.21
N ASP A 371 -8.67 -14.83 -31.72
CA ASP A 371 -7.61 -13.89 -32.11
C ASP A 371 -6.37 -14.01 -31.19
N ALA A 372 -6.55 -14.45 -29.95
CA ALA A 372 -5.48 -14.63 -28.95
C ALA A 372 -5.85 -15.66 -27.88
N ILE A 373 -4.85 -16.25 -27.25
CA ILE A 373 -5.00 -17.22 -26.17
C ILE A 373 -4.41 -16.64 -24.88
N ALA A 374 -5.20 -16.63 -23.79
CA ALA A 374 -4.79 -16.27 -22.44
C ALA A 374 -4.58 -17.54 -21.61
N VAL A 375 -3.42 -17.71 -20.98
CA VAL A 375 -3.13 -18.84 -20.09
C VAL A 375 -2.82 -18.32 -18.70
N GLY A 376 -3.48 -18.86 -17.68
CA GLY A 376 -3.18 -18.53 -16.29
C GLY A 376 -1.74 -18.93 -15.92
N ASN A 377 -1.10 -18.15 -15.04
CA ASN A 377 0.31 -18.37 -14.65
C ASN A 377 0.49 -19.38 -13.50
N GLY A 378 -0.53 -20.16 -13.17
CA GLY A 378 -0.49 -21.19 -12.13
C GLY A 378 0.23 -22.48 -12.51
N THR A 379 -0.10 -23.53 -11.75
CA THR A 379 0.52 -24.87 -11.95
C THR A 379 0.27 -25.39 -13.37
N ALA A 380 1.32 -25.89 -14.03
CA ALA A 380 1.30 -26.38 -15.43
C ALA A 380 1.08 -25.29 -16.51
N SER A 381 1.22 -24.02 -16.15
CA SER A 381 1.10 -22.92 -17.11
C SER A 381 2.06 -23.07 -18.27
N ARG A 382 3.32 -23.34 -17.99
CA ARG A 382 4.39 -23.42 -18.97
C ARG A 382 4.17 -24.56 -19.96
N GLU A 383 3.95 -25.76 -19.47
CA GLU A 383 3.69 -26.94 -20.29
C GLU A 383 2.45 -26.74 -21.16
N THR A 384 1.44 -26.05 -20.62
CA THR A 384 0.23 -25.69 -21.38
C THR A 384 0.54 -24.67 -22.49
N VAL A 385 1.35 -23.65 -22.20
CA VAL A 385 1.79 -22.64 -23.18
C VAL A 385 2.56 -23.31 -24.34
N ASP A 386 3.49 -24.21 -24.04
CA ASP A 386 4.28 -24.90 -25.05
C ASP A 386 3.39 -25.76 -25.99
N ILE A 387 2.42 -26.47 -25.43
CA ILE A 387 1.42 -27.23 -26.19
C ILE A 387 0.57 -26.32 -27.08
N LEU A 388 0.10 -25.19 -26.54
CA LEU A 388 -0.73 -24.22 -27.26
C LEU A 388 0.04 -23.50 -28.37
N ARG A 389 1.32 -23.17 -28.15
CA ARG A 389 2.18 -22.57 -29.18
C ARG A 389 2.37 -23.52 -30.33
N GLN A 390 2.68 -24.79 -30.07
CA GLN A 390 2.81 -25.81 -31.08
C GLN A 390 1.49 -26.05 -31.84
N ALA A 391 0.35 -25.99 -31.14
CA ALA A 391 -0.98 -26.03 -31.77
C ALA A 391 -1.25 -24.78 -32.63
N GLY A 392 -0.87 -23.61 -32.16
CA GLY A 392 -1.05 -22.32 -32.83
C GLY A 392 -0.19 -22.12 -34.07
N HIS A 393 0.97 -22.77 -34.15
CA HIS A 393 1.85 -22.69 -35.33
C HIS A 393 1.23 -23.29 -36.61
N VAL A 394 0.18 -24.12 -36.49
CA VAL A 394 -0.49 -24.77 -37.62
C VAL A 394 -1.67 -23.95 -38.14
N THR A 395 -2.07 -22.86 -37.43
CA THR A 395 -3.12 -21.92 -37.88
C THR A 395 -2.52 -20.78 -38.68
N GLU A 396 -3.12 -20.40 -39.80
CA GLU A 396 -2.79 -19.14 -40.51
C GLU A 396 -4.00 -18.19 -40.45
N PRO A 397 -3.85 -17.01 -39.81
CA PRO A 397 -2.64 -16.48 -39.14
C PRO A 397 -2.35 -17.19 -37.81
N ARG A 398 -1.07 -17.19 -37.38
CA ARG A 398 -0.64 -17.69 -36.09
C ARG A 398 -1.40 -16.98 -34.95
N ILE A 399 -1.95 -17.75 -34.00
CA ILE A 399 -2.63 -17.22 -32.83
C ILE A 399 -1.60 -16.99 -31.70
N PRO A 400 -1.41 -15.77 -31.22
CA PRO A 400 -0.49 -15.46 -30.12
C PRO A 400 -1.00 -16.04 -28.80
N VAL A 401 -0.05 -16.47 -27.93
CA VAL A 401 -0.33 -17.03 -26.61
C VAL A 401 0.31 -16.14 -25.54
N TYR A 402 -0.50 -15.66 -24.61
CA TYR A 402 -0.09 -14.78 -23.54
C TYR A 402 -0.30 -15.44 -22.17
N VAL A 403 0.68 -15.28 -21.29
CA VAL A 403 0.55 -15.68 -19.89
C VAL A 403 -0.06 -14.52 -19.10
N VAL A 404 -1.08 -14.82 -18.31
CA VAL A 404 -1.86 -13.85 -17.54
C VAL A 404 -1.83 -14.24 -16.07
N SER A 405 -1.67 -13.26 -15.17
CA SER A 405 -1.77 -13.50 -13.73
C SER A 405 -3.16 -14.02 -13.37
N GLU A 406 -3.21 -15.13 -12.62
CA GLU A 406 -4.46 -15.68 -12.08
C GLU A 406 -4.74 -15.25 -10.63
N ASP A 407 -3.92 -14.37 -10.05
CA ASP A 407 -4.08 -13.87 -8.69
C ASP A 407 -5.49 -13.34 -8.44
N GLY A 408 -6.16 -13.85 -7.41
CA GLY A 408 -7.54 -13.49 -7.09
C GLY A 408 -8.61 -14.03 -8.07
N ALA A 409 -8.27 -14.81 -9.11
CA ALA A 409 -9.27 -15.41 -10.02
C ALA A 409 -10.19 -16.39 -9.27
N SER A 410 -9.67 -17.13 -8.31
CA SER A 410 -10.44 -18.00 -7.42
C SER A 410 -11.42 -17.20 -6.54
N VAL A 411 -11.02 -16.04 -6.05
CA VAL A 411 -11.88 -15.14 -5.26
C VAL A 411 -13.01 -14.59 -6.13
N TYR A 412 -12.68 -14.13 -7.36
CA TYR A 412 -13.69 -13.69 -8.32
C TYR A 412 -14.70 -14.83 -8.60
N SER A 413 -14.22 -16.02 -8.96
CA SER A 413 -15.08 -17.15 -9.37
C SER A 413 -16.11 -17.56 -8.29
N ALA A 414 -15.75 -17.41 -7.01
CA ALA A 414 -16.60 -17.65 -5.86
C ALA A 414 -17.46 -16.44 -5.47
N SER A 415 -17.24 -15.26 -6.01
CA SER A 415 -17.89 -14.01 -5.64
C SER A 415 -19.38 -13.96 -6.03
N LYS A 416 -20.11 -13.03 -5.41
CA LYS A 416 -21.50 -12.72 -5.80
C LYS A 416 -21.56 -12.21 -7.23
N THR A 417 -20.62 -11.34 -7.61
CA THR A 417 -20.52 -10.77 -8.95
C THR A 417 -20.40 -11.86 -10.02
N ALA A 418 -19.50 -12.82 -9.82
CA ALA A 418 -19.32 -13.91 -10.80
C ALA A 418 -20.57 -14.82 -10.90
N ARG A 419 -21.28 -15.04 -9.77
CA ARG A 419 -22.56 -15.77 -9.79
C ARG A 419 -23.67 -15.02 -10.52
N GLU A 420 -23.70 -13.72 -10.43
CA GLU A 420 -24.67 -12.89 -11.15
C GLU A 420 -24.34 -12.80 -12.66
N GLU A 421 -23.05 -12.71 -13.02
CA GLU A 421 -22.62 -12.70 -14.41
C GLU A 421 -22.80 -14.07 -15.10
N PHE A 422 -22.54 -15.15 -14.38
CA PHE A 422 -22.58 -16.53 -14.90
C PHE A 422 -23.35 -17.48 -13.93
N PRO A 423 -24.68 -17.34 -13.82
CA PRO A 423 -25.46 -18.08 -12.82
C PRO A 423 -25.46 -19.60 -13.08
N ASN A 424 -25.30 -20.04 -14.33
CA ASN A 424 -25.38 -21.45 -14.71
C ASN A 424 -23.99 -22.12 -14.83
N GLU A 425 -22.91 -21.37 -14.65
CA GLU A 425 -21.55 -21.88 -14.77
C GLU A 425 -20.93 -22.23 -13.41
N ASP A 426 -20.04 -23.20 -13.37
CA ASP A 426 -19.31 -23.54 -12.15
C ASP A 426 -18.13 -22.57 -11.88
N VAL A 427 -17.52 -22.73 -10.71
CA VAL A 427 -16.38 -21.87 -10.28
C VAL A 427 -15.19 -21.97 -11.19
N THR A 428 -14.94 -23.14 -11.83
CA THR A 428 -13.78 -23.35 -12.67
C THR A 428 -13.93 -22.66 -14.02
N VAL A 429 -15.14 -22.69 -14.60
CA VAL A 429 -15.47 -21.96 -15.83
C VAL A 429 -15.37 -20.46 -15.59
N ARG A 430 -15.93 -19.95 -14.46
CA ARG A 430 -15.82 -18.53 -14.09
C ARG A 430 -14.38 -18.09 -13.91
N GLY A 431 -13.51 -18.95 -13.34
CA GLY A 431 -12.06 -18.70 -13.23
C GLY A 431 -11.41 -18.54 -14.61
N ALA A 432 -11.64 -19.46 -15.53
CA ALA A 432 -11.10 -19.40 -16.88
C ALA A 432 -11.62 -18.17 -17.67
N VAL A 433 -12.90 -17.78 -17.48
CA VAL A 433 -13.46 -16.54 -18.04
C VAL A 433 -12.69 -15.31 -17.53
N SER A 434 -12.40 -15.26 -16.21
CA SER A 434 -11.63 -14.15 -15.63
C SER A 434 -10.24 -14.07 -16.23
N ILE A 435 -9.54 -15.20 -16.43
CA ILE A 435 -8.24 -15.24 -17.09
C ILE A 435 -8.31 -14.66 -18.52
N GLY A 436 -9.30 -15.08 -19.30
CA GLY A 436 -9.50 -14.52 -20.64
C GLY A 436 -9.79 -13.02 -20.65
N ARG A 437 -10.65 -12.56 -19.75
CA ARG A 437 -11.01 -11.13 -19.65
C ARG A 437 -9.86 -10.25 -19.14
N ARG A 438 -8.97 -10.78 -18.30
CA ARG A 438 -7.75 -10.06 -17.87
C ARG A 438 -6.80 -9.79 -19.02
N LEU A 439 -6.74 -10.67 -20.02
CA LEU A 439 -5.99 -10.37 -21.24
C LEU A 439 -6.66 -9.26 -22.05
N MET A 440 -7.99 -9.23 -22.11
CA MET A 440 -8.74 -8.20 -22.83
C MET A 440 -8.57 -6.83 -22.18
N ASP A 441 -8.79 -6.73 -20.85
CA ASP A 441 -8.58 -5.53 -20.05
C ASP A 441 -8.35 -5.89 -18.57
N PRO A 442 -7.08 -5.86 -18.09
CA PRO A 442 -6.76 -6.18 -16.71
C PRO A 442 -7.48 -5.28 -15.70
N LEU A 443 -7.55 -3.98 -15.96
CA LEU A 443 -8.19 -3.01 -15.08
C LEU A 443 -9.68 -3.31 -14.92
N ALA A 444 -10.40 -3.48 -16.02
CA ALA A 444 -11.84 -3.72 -16.01
C ALA A 444 -12.23 -5.01 -15.29
N GLU A 445 -11.37 -6.02 -15.30
CA GLU A 445 -11.63 -7.29 -14.64
C GLU A 445 -11.22 -7.28 -13.16
N LEU A 446 -10.01 -6.77 -12.84
CA LEU A 446 -9.46 -6.79 -11.49
C LEU A 446 -10.24 -5.92 -10.49
N VAL A 447 -10.88 -4.83 -10.94
CA VAL A 447 -11.72 -3.98 -10.08
C VAL A 447 -12.99 -4.68 -9.55
N LYS A 448 -13.33 -5.87 -10.06
CA LYS A 448 -14.48 -6.65 -9.61
C LYS A 448 -14.27 -7.38 -8.28
N ILE A 449 -13.02 -7.47 -7.83
CA ILE A 449 -12.63 -8.15 -6.58
C ILE A 449 -12.05 -7.13 -5.61
N ASP A 450 -12.09 -7.47 -4.31
CA ASP A 450 -11.42 -6.66 -3.29
C ASP A 450 -9.92 -6.62 -3.58
N PRO A 451 -9.29 -5.43 -3.70
CA PRO A 451 -7.87 -5.30 -3.98
C PRO A 451 -6.96 -6.09 -3.03
N LYS A 452 -7.39 -6.28 -1.78
CA LYS A 452 -6.69 -7.11 -0.80
C LYS A 452 -6.64 -8.60 -1.17
N SER A 453 -7.49 -9.05 -2.07
CA SER A 453 -7.53 -10.43 -2.56
C SER A 453 -6.59 -10.67 -3.75
N ILE A 454 -5.96 -9.62 -4.26
CA ILE A 454 -4.94 -9.69 -5.30
C ILE A 454 -3.59 -9.92 -4.61
N GLY A 455 -2.83 -10.92 -5.03
CA GLY A 455 -1.48 -11.19 -4.52
C GLY A 455 -0.50 -10.13 -4.98
N VAL A 456 -0.15 -9.20 -4.09
CA VAL A 456 0.75 -8.07 -4.40
C VAL A 456 2.04 -8.07 -3.57
N GLY A 457 2.21 -9.05 -2.65
CA GLY A 457 3.44 -9.19 -1.90
C GLY A 457 3.40 -10.21 -0.76
N GLN A 458 4.59 -10.65 -0.34
CA GLN A 458 4.79 -11.77 0.58
C GLN A 458 4.22 -11.54 1.98
N TYR A 459 4.24 -10.30 2.49
CA TYR A 459 3.80 -9.94 3.85
C TYR A 459 2.46 -9.20 3.87
N GLN A 460 1.66 -9.33 2.82
CA GLN A 460 0.38 -8.62 2.68
C GLN A 460 -0.59 -8.84 3.85
N HIS A 461 -0.56 -10.05 4.45
CA HIS A 461 -1.43 -10.39 5.58
C HIS A 461 -0.88 -10.00 6.96
N ASP A 462 0.39 -9.56 7.03
CA ASP A 462 1.08 -9.23 8.28
C ASP A 462 1.11 -7.74 8.59
N VAL A 463 0.81 -6.90 7.61
CA VAL A 463 0.73 -5.44 7.77
C VAL A 463 -0.62 -5.01 8.34
N ASP A 464 -0.73 -3.76 8.76
CA ASP A 464 -2.01 -3.16 9.17
C ASP A 464 -3.04 -3.26 8.05
N GLN A 465 -4.11 -4.03 8.28
CA GLN A 465 -5.11 -4.36 7.27
C GLN A 465 -6.02 -3.17 6.91
N ALA A 466 -6.18 -2.19 7.81
CA ALA A 466 -6.96 -0.99 7.54
C ALA A 466 -6.17 -0.01 6.67
N LYS A 467 -4.89 0.23 7.02
CA LYS A 467 -3.96 1.02 6.20
C LYS A 467 -3.77 0.40 4.83
N LEU A 468 -3.59 -0.92 4.75
CA LEU A 468 -3.47 -1.66 3.49
C LEU A 468 -4.70 -1.43 2.60
N LYS A 469 -5.91 -1.66 3.13
CA LYS A 469 -7.14 -1.47 2.36
C LYS A 469 -7.24 -0.06 1.82
N LYS A 470 -7.06 0.95 2.67
CA LYS A 470 -7.13 2.37 2.26
C LYS A 470 -6.14 2.67 1.12
N SER A 471 -4.90 2.19 1.23
CA SER A 471 -3.85 2.42 0.24
C SER A 471 -4.16 1.72 -1.10
N LEU A 472 -4.61 0.46 -1.07
CA LEU A 472 -4.97 -0.28 -2.27
C LEU A 472 -6.22 0.30 -2.96
N ASP A 473 -7.25 0.70 -2.20
CA ASP A 473 -8.45 1.34 -2.76
C ASP A 473 -8.08 2.68 -3.46
N THR A 474 -7.22 3.49 -2.83
CA THR A 474 -6.69 4.73 -3.44
C THR A 474 -5.90 4.43 -4.72
N THR A 475 -5.14 3.35 -4.76
CA THR A 475 -4.39 2.93 -5.95
C THR A 475 -5.33 2.55 -7.09
N VAL A 476 -6.40 1.81 -6.81
CA VAL A 476 -7.42 1.46 -7.83
C VAL A 476 -8.09 2.73 -8.36
N GLU A 477 -8.51 3.64 -7.48
CA GLU A 477 -9.12 4.92 -7.86
C GLU A 477 -8.19 5.73 -8.77
N SER A 478 -6.91 5.84 -8.40
CA SER A 478 -5.89 6.50 -9.22
C SER A 478 -5.78 5.87 -10.61
N CYS A 479 -5.69 4.55 -10.72
CA CYS A 479 -5.55 3.85 -12.00
C CYS A 479 -6.78 4.02 -12.89
N VAL A 480 -7.99 3.89 -12.34
CA VAL A 480 -9.25 4.03 -13.10
C VAL A 480 -9.40 5.45 -13.65
N ASN A 481 -9.11 6.47 -12.85
CA ASN A 481 -9.19 7.87 -13.29
C ASN A 481 -8.05 8.25 -14.24
N LEU A 482 -6.87 7.64 -14.12
CA LEU A 482 -5.76 7.84 -15.08
C LEU A 482 -6.13 7.35 -16.48
N VAL A 483 -6.69 6.14 -16.59
CA VAL A 483 -7.09 5.54 -17.87
C VAL A 483 -8.33 6.23 -18.45
N GLY A 484 -9.27 6.59 -17.58
CA GLY A 484 -10.59 7.06 -17.98
C GLY A 484 -11.49 5.91 -18.47
N VAL A 485 -12.78 6.13 -18.47
CA VAL A 485 -13.76 5.05 -18.62
C VAL A 485 -14.87 5.41 -19.62
N ASN A 486 -15.18 4.51 -20.55
CA ASN A 486 -16.34 4.66 -21.41
C ASN A 486 -17.63 4.36 -20.63
N VAL A 487 -18.49 5.37 -20.48
CA VAL A 487 -19.72 5.28 -19.68
C VAL A 487 -20.72 4.26 -20.23
N ASN A 488 -20.67 3.97 -21.53
CA ASN A 488 -21.59 3.05 -22.18
C ASN A 488 -21.21 1.58 -22.01
N THR A 489 -19.94 1.27 -21.78
CA THR A 489 -19.44 -0.11 -21.66
C THR A 489 -19.01 -0.49 -20.24
N ALA A 490 -18.71 0.49 -19.40
CA ALA A 490 -18.19 0.27 -18.07
C ALA A 490 -19.13 -0.51 -17.16
N SER A 491 -18.56 -1.40 -16.34
CA SER A 491 -19.28 -2.08 -15.25
C SER A 491 -19.59 -1.13 -14.08
N VAL A 492 -20.54 -1.51 -13.24
CA VAL A 492 -20.81 -0.79 -11.97
C VAL A 492 -19.53 -0.70 -11.12
N HIS A 493 -18.74 -1.79 -11.07
CA HIS A 493 -17.52 -1.85 -10.30
C HIS A 493 -16.49 -0.83 -10.76
N LEU A 494 -16.28 -0.73 -12.08
CA LEU A 494 -15.34 0.23 -12.65
C LEU A 494 -15.80 1.68 -12.41
N LEU A 495 -17.09 1.96 -12.62
CA LEU A 495 -17.68 3.29 -12.39
C LEU A 495 -17.61 3.73 -10.92
N THR A 496 -17.62 2.78 -9.98
CA THR A 496 -17.54 3.08 -8.53
C THR A 496 -16.25 3.81 -8.15
N TYR A 497 -15.15 3.56 -8.88
CA TYR A 497 -13.86 4.19 -8.65
C TYR A 497 -13.65 5.49 -9.44
N ILE A 498 -14.63 5.91 -10.24
CA ILE A 498 -14.57 7.23 -10.89
C ILE A 498 -14.76 8.32 -9.85
N SER A 499 -13.92 9.34 -9.92
CA SER A 499 -13.96 10.53 -9.07
C SER A 499 -15.40 11.05 -8.92
N GLY A 500 -15.86 11.20 -7.69
CA GLY A 500 -17.18 11.75 -7.35
C GLY A 500 -18.39 10.84 -7.55
N LEU A 501 -18.22 9.58 -7.99
CA LEU A 501 -19.36 8.69 -8.24
C LEU A 501 -19.72 7.79 -7.04
N GLY A 502 -18.86 6.92 -6.60
CA GLY A 502 -19.18 5.90 -5.60
C GLY A 502 -20.25 4.87 -6.04
N PRO A 503 -20.55 3.85 -5.21
CA PRO A 503 -21.37 2.70 -5.62
C PRO A 503 -22.81 3.05 -6.07
N THR A 504 -23.45 4.00 -5.37
CA THR A 504 -24.84 4.38 -5.64
C THR A 504 -24.98 5.07 -6.99
N LEU A 505 -24.12 6.04 -7.29
CA LEU A 505 -24.16 6.76 -8.56
C LEU A 505 -23.71 5.89 -9.71
N ALA A 506 -22.71 5.03 -9.51
CA ALA A 506 -22.30 4.03 -10.51
C ALA A 506 -23.45 3.13 -10.92
N LYS A 507 -24.22 2.62 -9.96
CA LYS A 507 -25.42 1.83 -10.23
C LYS A 507 -26.48 2.65 -10.98
N ASN A 508 -26.75 3.88 -10.55
CA ASN A 508 -27.73 4.74 -11.22
C ASN A 508 -27.37 5.03 -12.68
N ILE A 509 -26.09 5.18 -13.01
CA ILE A 509 -25.62 5.34 -14.38
C ILE A 509 -25.92 4.10 -15.22
N VAL A 510 -25.63 2.91 -14.69
CA VAL A 510 -25.88 1.64 -15.40
C VAL A 510 -27.38 1.40 -15.59
N ASP A 511 -28.18 1.65 -14.56
CA ASP A 511 -29.65 1.54 -14.64
C ASP A 511 -30.21 2.55 -15.66
N TYR A 512 -29.75 3.80 -15.63
CA TYR A 512 -30.18 4.83 -16.59
C TYR A 512 -29.90 4.43 -18.03
N ARG A 513 -28.69 3.94 -18.36
CA ARG A 513 -28.35 3.51 -19.72
C ARG A 513 -29.12 2.28 -20.19
N ARG A 514 -29.47 1.37 -19.27
CA ARG A 514 -30.33 0.22 -19.56
C ARG A 514 -31.74 0.66 -19.94
N ASP A 515 -32.30 1.64 -19.21
CA ASP A 515 -33.69 2.06 -19.34
C ASP A 515 -33.88 3.11 -20.43
N ASN A 516 -32.85 3.92 -20.74
CA ASN A 516 -32.93 5.04 -21.71
C ASN A 516 -32.02 4.87 -22.95
N GLY A 517 -31.26 3.77 -23.03
CA GLY A 517 -30.28 3.58 -24.11
C GLY A 517 -28.91 4.22 -23.78
N ALA A 518 -27.98 4.07 -24.70
CA ALA A 518 -26.61 4.57 -24.55
C ALA A 518 -26.58 6.11 -24.47
N PHE A 519 -25.64 6.62 -23.66
CA PHE A 519 -25.34 8.05 -23.61
C PHE A 519 -24.75 8.52 -24.95
N THR A 520 -25.25 9.62 -25.46
CA THR A 520 -24.77 10.27 -26.69
C THR A 520 -24.03 11.57 -26.43
N SER A 521 -23.95 12.01 -25.16
CA SER A 521 -23.15 13.14 -24.68
C SER A 521 -22.90 13.08 -23.19
N ARG A 522 -21.80 13.70 -22.73
CA ARG A 522 -21.53 13.90 -21.29
C ARG A 522 -22.64 14.68 -20.59
N ALA A 523 -23.26 15.63 -21.26
CA ALA A 523 -24.34 16.44 -20.69
C ALA A 523 -25.54 15.58 -20.22
N GLN A 524 -25.78 14.43 -20.85
CA GLN A 524 -26.85 13.51 -20.43
C GLN A 524 -26.63 12.90 -19.05
N LEU A 525 -25.40 12.85 -18.55
CA LEU A 525 -25.13 12.40 -17.18
C LEU A 525 -25.88 13.22 -16.13
N LYS A 526 -26.15 14.49 -16.39
CA LYS A 526 -26.97 15.35 -15.52
C LYS A 526 -28.42 14.89 -15.34
N LYS A 527 -28.90 13.97 -16.22
CA LYS A 527 -30.21 13.36 -16.12
C LYS A 527 -30.24 12.09 -15.24
N VAL A 528 -29.08 11.58 -14.87
CA VAL A 528 -28.97 10.41 -14.00
C VAL A 528 -29.48 10.75 -12.61
N PRO A 529 -30.37 9.94 -12.00
CA PRO A 529 -30.90 10.20 -10.67
C PRO A 529 -29.79 10.37 -9.63
N ARG A 530 -29.88 11.40 -8.78
CA ARG A 530 -28.94 11.78 -7.71
C ARG A 530 -27.55 12.23 -8.18
N LEU A 531 -27.28 12.29 -9.48
CA LEU A 531 -26.02 12.84 -9.98
C LEU A 531 -26.15 14.36 -10.04
N GLY A 532 -25.82 15.03 -8.93
CA GLY A 532 -25.87 16.48 -8.79
C GLY A 532 -24.71 17.20 -9.46
N PRO A 533 -24.72 18.55 -9.46
CA PRO A 533 -23.68 19.37 -10.10
C PRO A 533 -22.25 19.06 -9.62
N ALA A 534 -22.05 18.90 -8.32
CA ALA A 534 -20.74 18.58 -7.75
C ALA A 534 -20.20 17.21 -8.20
N ALA A 535 -21.07 16.20 -8.24
CA ALA A 535 -20.67 14.86 -8.73
C ALA A 535 -20.37 14.91 -10.23
N PHE A 536 -21.17 15.65 -11.02
CA PHE A 536 -20.92 15.85 -12.43
C PHE A 536 -19.58 16.55 -12.69
N GLU A 537 -19.29 17.62 -11.97
CA GLU A 537 -18.00 18.31 -12.05
C GLU A 537 -16.82 17.38 -11.82
N GLN A 538 -16.89 16.54 -10.79
CA GLN A 538 -15.78 15.65 -10.47
C GLN A 538 -15.63 14.47 -11.44
N CYS A 539 -16.74 13.92 -11.97
CA CYS A 539 -16.67 12.70 -12.79
C CYS A 539 -16.54 12.97 -14.30
N ALA A 540 -17.04 14.09 -14.80
CA ALA A 540 -17.24 14.31 -16.24
C ALA A 540 -15.95 14.22 -17.05
N GLY A 541 -14.81 14.68 -16.52
CA GLY A 541 -13.54 14.62 -17.23
C GLY A 541 -12.96 13.20 -17.36
N PHE A 542 -13.39 12.27 -16.50
CA PHE A 542 -12.92 10.88 -16.48
C PHE A 542 -13.85 9.92 -17.24
N LEU A 543 -15.07 10.35 -17.55
CA LEU A 543 -16.02 9.57 -18.32
C LEU A 543 -15.97 9.94 -19.80
N ARG A 544 -15.95 8.96 -20.67
CA ARG A 544 -15.89 9.12 -22.13
C ARG A 544 -17.17 8.61 -22.77
N VAL A 545 -17.57 9.23 -23.86
CA VAL A 545 -18.75 8.86 -24.67
C VAL A 545 -18.31 8.67 -26.12
N ASP A 546 -18.14 7.42 -26.52
CA ASP A 546 -17.77 7.10 -27.89
C ASP A 546 -18.90 7.49 -28.87
N GLY A 547 -18.52 8.03 -30.03
CA GLY A 547 -19.49 8.44 -31.05
C GLY A 547 -20.36 9.64 -30.66
N ALA A 548 -19.97 10.40 -29.64
CA ALA A 548 -20.70 11.60 -29.22
C ALA A 548 -20.70 12.67 -30.31
N LYS A 549 -21.78 13.50 -30.35
CA LYS A 549 -21.87 14.63 -31.26
C LYS A 549 -20.75 15.65 -31.05
N ASN A 550 -20.41 15.93 -29.82
CA ASN A 550 -19.23 16.73 -29.48
C ASN A 550 -18.02 15.78 -29.31
N PRO A 551 -17.01 15.86 -30.19
CA PRO A 551 -15.86 14.97 -30.13
C PRO A 551 -15.05 15.11 -28.84
N LEU A 552 -15.15 16.24 -28.11
CA LEU A 552 -14.53 16.44 -26.82
C LEU A 552 -15.13 15.52 -25.72
N ASP A 553 -16.35 15.03 -25.90
CA ASP A 553 -16.96 14.08 -24.97
C ASP A 553 -16.25 12.71 -24.96
N ASN A 554 -15.42 12.41 -25.96
CA ASN A 554 -14.54 11.24 -26.00
C ASN A 554 -13.07 11.60 -25.75
N SER A 555 -12.81 12.65 -24.99
CA SER A 555 -11.46 13.09 -24.63
C SER A 555 -11.31 13.25 -23.11
N ALA A 556 -10.12 13.51 -22.60
CA ALA A 556 -9.89 13.86 -21.21
C ALA A 556 -10.04 15.38 -20.93
N VAL A 557 -10.43 16.18 -21.93
CA VAL A 557 -10.72 17.60 -21.71
C VAL A 557 -11.96 17.72 -20.84
N HIS A 558 -11.86 18.49 -19.75
CA HIS A 558 -13.00 18.73 -18.86
C HIS A 558 -14.06 19.63 -19.53
N PRO A 559 -15.37 19.38 -19.35
CA PRO A 559 -16.42 20.20 -19.95
C PRO A 559 -16.31 21.71 -19.69
N GLU A 560 -15.78 22.11 -18.53
CA GLU A 560 -15.52 23.53 -18.18
C GLU A 560 -14.55 24.23 -19.15
N ARG A 561 -13.75 23.45 -19.89
CA ARG A 561 -12.71 23.96 -20.80
C ARG A 561 -13.08 23.83 -22.28
N TYR A 562 -14.29 23.37 -22.61
CA TYR A 562 -14.75 23.23 -24.00
C TYR A 562 -14.70 24.57 -24.75
N ALA A 563 -15.15 25.65 -24.11
CA ALA A 563 -15.11 26.99 -24.70
C ALA A 563 -13.69 27.45 -25.09
N VAL A 564 -12.66 27.02 -24.33
CA VAL A 564 -11.26 27.33 -24.65
C VAL A 564 -10.85 26.59 -25.94
N VAL A 565 -11.20 25.31 -26.08
CA VAL A 565 -10.88 24.51 -27.27
C VAL A 565 -11.66 25.01 -28.50
N GLU A 566 -12.92 25.38 -28.32
CA GLU A 566 -13.74 25.97 -29.40
C GLU A 566 -13.13 27.29 -29.90
N SER A 567 -12.61 28.12 -28.99
CA SER A 567 -11.89 29.34 -29.32
C SER A 567 -10.58 29.06 -30.08
N MET A 568 -9.81 28.04 -29.64
CA MET A 568 -8.60 27.58 -30.33
C MET A 568 -8.94 27.12 -31.76
N ALA A 569 -9.95 26.30 -31.94
CA ALA A 569 -10.38 25.80 -33.27
C ALA A 569 -10.82 26.93 -34.18
N LYS A 570 -11.60 27.89 -33.65
CA LYS A 570 -12.04 29.08 -34.40
C LYS A 570 -10.86 29.93 -34.85
N ASP A 571 -9.86 30.18 -33.99
CA ASP A 571 -8.68 30.94 -34.33
C ASP A 571 -7.82 30.24 -35.41
N MET A 572 -7.81 28.90 -35.38
CA MET A 572 -7.14 28.08 -36.40
C MET A 572 -7.98 27.84 -37.66
N GLY A 573 -9.15 28.50 -37.81
CA GLY A 573 -10.01 28.43 -38.97
C GLY A 573 -10.56 27.03 -39.26
N CYS A 574 -10.90 26.24 -38.21
CA CYS A 574 -11.41 24.90 -38.34
C CYS A 574 -12.44 24.57 -37.25
N SER A 575 -13.18 23.44 -37.43
CA SER A 575 -14.00 22.88 -36.35
C SER A 575 -13.15 22.13 -35.33
N VAL A 576 -13.71 21.92 -34.12
CA VAL A 576 -13.05 21.11 -33.05
C VAL A 576 -12.70 19.72 -33.58
N GLY A 577 -13.60 19.06 -34.32
CA GLY A 577 -13.33 17.73 -34.90
C GLY A 577 -12.22 17.71 -35.96
N GLN A 578 -11.99 18.83 -36.67
CA GLN A 578 -10.86 18.96 -37.59
C GLN A 578 -9.55 19.35 -36.90
N LEU A 579 -9.63 19.94 -35.71
CA LEU A 579 -8.45 20.28 -34.89
C LEU A 579 -7.86 19.03 -34.23
N ILE A 580 -8.72 18.16 -33.74
CA ILE A 580 -8.33 16.92 -33.05
C ILE A 580 -7.51 16.02 -33.98
N GLY A 581 -6.32 15.62 -33.55
CA GLY A 581 -5.37 14.79 -34.31
C GLY A 581 -4.58 15.54 -35.39
N ASN A 582 -4.85 16.83 -35.58
CA ASN A 582 -4.12 17.64 -36.57
C ASN A 582 -2.90 18.31 -35.89
N ASN A 583 -1.81 17.56 -35.80
CA ASN A 583 -0.61 18.01 -35.11
C ASN A 583 0.03 19.28 -35.70
N GLU A 584 -0.13 19.53 -37.00
CA GLU A 584 0.37 20.74 -37.63
C GLU A 584 -0.35 21.99 -37.11
N LYS A 585 -1.69 21.96 -37.09
CA LYS A 585 -2.49 23.06 -36.54
C LYS A 585 -2.33 23.22 -35.06
N ILE A 586 -2.31 22.12 -34.32
CA ILE A 586 -2.17 22.12 -32.83
C ILE A 586 -0.88 22.82 -32.41
N ARG A 587 0.25 22.54 -33.07
CA ARG A 587 1.54 23.17 -32.77
C ARG A 587 1.59 24.67 -33.08
N GLN A 588 0.70 25.17 -33.92
CA GLN A 588 0.59 26.59 -34.24
C GLN A 588 -0.28 27.38 -33.27
N ILE A 589 -0.97 26.72 -32.34
CA ILE A 589 -1.84 27.39 -31.37
C ILE A 589 -1.01 28.29 -30.43
N PRO A 590 -1.28 29.62 -30.39
CA PRO A 590 -0.59 30.54 -29.49
C PRO A 590 -1.13 30.40 -28.06
N LEU A 591 -0.66 29.43 -27.28
CA LEU A 591 -1.19 29.08 -25.97
C LEU A 591 -1.26 30.27 -25.00
N ALA A 592 -0.30 31.17 -25.05
CA ALA A 592 -0.28 32.38 -24.21
C ALA A 592 -1.54 33.24 -24.35
N LYS A 593 -2.23 33.21 -25.49
CA LYS A 593 -3.46 33.94 -25.76
C LYS A 593 -4.66 33.45 -24.89
N TYR A 594 -4.63 32.18 -24.48
CA TYR A 594 -5.73 31.53 -23.76
C TYR A 594 -5.48 31.44 -22.24
N VAL A 595 -4.36 31.99 -21.78
CA VAL A 595 -4.07 32.06 -20.33
C VAL A 595 -5.03 33.03 -19.65
N THR A 596 -5.70 32.57 -18.62
CA THR A 596 -6.59 33.36 -17.75
C THR A 596 -6.27 33.10 -16.28
N ALA A 597 -6.96 33.74 -15.36
CA ALA A 597 -6.83 33.47 -13.94
C ALA A 597 -7.21 32.01 -13.56
N GLU A 598 -8.05 31.36 -14.37
CA GLU A 598 -8.57 30.02 -14.12
C GLU A 598 -7.94 28.96 -15.03
N VAL A 599 -7.26 29.33 -16.09
CA VAL A 599 -6.66 28.46 -17.10
C VAL A 599 -5.20 28.89 -17.28
N GLY A 600 -4.29 28.16 -16.67
CA GLY A 600 -2.86 28.41 -16.80
C GLY A 600 -2.20 27.53 -17.88
N MET A 601 -0.91 27.74 -18.08
CA MET A 601 -0.10 26.93 -19.01
C MET A 601 -0.17 25.42 -18.74
N PRO A 602 -0.18 24.92 -17.48
CA PRO A 602 -0.31 23.50 -17.20
C PRO A 602 -1.59 22.88 -17.81
N THR A 603 -2.75 23.52 -17.60
CA THR A 603 -4.03 23.06 -18.18
C THR A 603 -4.02 23.15 -19.70
N LEU A 604 -3.46 24.21 -20.29
CA LEU A 604 -3.37 24.36 -21.74
C LEU A 604 -2.48 23.28 -22.38
N ASN A 605 -1.37 22.94 -21.76
CA ASN A 605 -0.51 21.85 -22.22
C ASN A 605 -1.22 20.49 -22.14
N ASP A 606 -1.98 20.22 -21.08
CA ASP A 606 -2.79 19.00 -20.98
C ASP A 606 -3.86 18.94 -22.09
N ILE A 607 -4.53 20.07 -22.39
CA ILE A 607 -5.50 20.17 -23.48
C ILE A 607 -4.83 19.87 -24.83
N VAL A 608 -3.68 20.46 -25.10
CA VAL A 608 -2.92 20.23 -26.35
C VAL A 608 -2.53 18.77 -26.50
N ALA A 609 -1.95 18.17 -25.45
CA ALA A 609 -1.58 16.76 -25.46
C ALA A 609 -2.79 15.84 -25.73
N GLU A 610 -3.95 16.18 -25.18
CA GLU A 610 -5.18 15.44 -25.41
C GLU A 610 -5.75 15.65 -26.84
N LEU A 611 -5.61 16.84 -27.40
CA LEU A 611 -6.02 17.12 -28.79
C LEU A 611 -5.12 16.41 -29.80
N GLU A 612 -3.83 16.26 -29.54
CA GLU A 612 -2.90 15.51 -30.39
C GLU A 612 -3.25 14.02 -30.47
N LYS A 613 -3.68 13.42 -29.37
CA LYS A 613 -4.03 12.00 -29.24
C LYS A 613 -5.24 11.82 -28.33
N PRO A 614 -6.46 12.09 -28.78
CA PRO A 614 -7.65 12.06 -27.95
C PRO A 614 -7.95 10.66 -27.43
N GLY A 615 -8.30 10.59 -26.16
CA GLY A 615 -8.69 9.33 -25.51
C GLY A 615 -7.59 8.26 -25.50
N ARG A 616 -6.31 8.65 -25.65
CA ARG A 616 -5.21 7.70 -25.62
C ARG A 616 -5.21 6.95 -24.30
N ASP A 617 -5.23 5.63 -24.39
CA ASP A 617 -4.93 4.77 -23.25
C ASP A 617 -3.46 4.98 -22.85
N PRO A 618 -3.17 5.35 -21.58
CA PRO A 618 -1.79 5.55 -21.12
C PRO A 618 -1.02 4.24 -20.94
N ARG A 619 -1.70 3.09 -21.04
CA ARG A 619 -1.09 1.76 -20.92
C ARG A 619 -0.25 1.45 -22.15
N GLU A 620 0.79 0.66 -21.95
CA GLU A 620 1.71 0.23 -23.02
C GLU A 620 1.02 -0.73 -23.99
N ASP A 621 1.58 -0.93 -25.18
CA ASP A 621 1.10 -1.95 -26.12
C ASP A 621 1.48 -3.35 -25.63
N LEU A 622 0.63 -4.34 -25.91
CA LEU A 622 0.84 -5.72 -25.50
C LEU A 622 1.90 -6.40 -26.38
N GLU A 623 2.92 -6.97 -25.77
CA GLU A 623 3.98 -7.72 -26.46
C GLU A 623 3.93 -9.22 -26.11
N GLU A 624 4.12 -10.08 -27.10
CA GLU A 624 4.22 -11.51 -26.89
C GLU A 624 5.59 -11.87 -26.30
N PHE A 625 5.61 -12.65 -25.19
CA PHE A 625 6.82 -13.08 -24.51
C PHE A 625 7.02 -14.60 -24.64
N ALA A 626 8.27 -15.04 -24.79
CA ALA A 626 8.64 -16.44 -24.75
C ALA A 626 9.88 -16.66 -23.89
N PHE A 627 9.82 -17.66 -23.01
CA PHE A 627 11.01 -18.14 -22.30
C PHE A 627 11.99 -18.85 -23.27
N ASP A 628 13.21 -19.01 -22.83
CA ASP A 628 14.22 -19.75 -23.59
C ASP A 628 13.88 -21.25 -23.63
N GLU A 629 13.76 -21.83 -24.84
CA GLU A 629 13.38 -23.21 -25.03
C GLU A 629 14.42 -24.22 -24.51
N ARG A 630 15.64 -23.79 -24.22
CA ARG A 630 16.74 -24.62 -23.72
C ARG A 630 16.66 -24.85 -22.20
N VAL A 631 15.81 -24.12 -21.48
CA VAL A 631 15.79 -24.07 -20.03
C VAL A 631 14.41 -24.49 -19.52
N HIS A 632 14.34 -25.60 -18.78
CA HIS A 632 13.09 -26.13 -18.21
C HIS A 632 13.16 -26.34 -16.71
N THR A 633 14.34 -26.61 -16.18
CA THR A 633 14.56 -26.89 -14.77
C THR A 633 15.72 -26.06 -14.22
N VAL A 634 15.83 -25.93 -12.90
CA VAL A 634 16.97 -25.26 -12.25
C VAL A 634 18.32 -25.91 -12.64
N ALA A 635 18.31 -27.23 -12.95
CA ALA A 635 19.51 -27.95 -13.35
C ALA A 635 20.02 -27.55 -14.75
N ASP A 636 19.18 -26.97 -15.59
CA ASP A 636 19.57 -26.53 -16.95
C ASP A 636 20.27 -25.15 -16.90
N LEU A 637 20.21 -24.44 -15.76
CA LEU A 637 20.83 -23.15 -15.61
C LEU A 637 22.35 -23.26 -15.42
N VAL A 638 23.09 -22.58 -16.29
CA VAL A 638 24.55 -22.47 -16.19
C VAL A 638 24.96 -21.03 -16.00
N PRO A 639 25.88 -20.73 -15.05
CA PRO A 639 26.42 -19.37 -14.89
C PRO A 639 26.93 -18.81 -16.20
N GLY A 640 26.54 -17.57 -16.50
CA GLY A 640 26.86 -16.88 -17.75
C GLY A 640 25.78 -16.95 -18.83
N MET A 641 24.74 -17.78 -18.68
CA MET A 641 23.59 -17.82 -19.60
C MET A 641 22.85 -16.50 -19.62
N LEU A 642 22.51 -16.02 -20.80
CA LEU A 642 21.60 -14.92 -21.06
C LEU A 642 20.21 -15.50 -21.32
N LEU A 643 19.22 -15.08 -20.54
CA LEU A 643 17.87 -15.60 -20.57
C LEU A 643 16.84 -14.47 -20.59
N PRO A 644 15.78 -14.60 -21.38
CA PRO A 644 14.59 -13.77 -21.22
C PRO A 644 13.88 -14.16 -19.92
N GLY A 645 13.37 -13.18 -19.20
CA GLY A 645 12.64 -13.39 -17.97
C GLY A 645 11.50 -12.40 -17.76
N ILE A 646 10.60 -12.74 -16.86
CA ILE A 646 9.50 -11.89 -16.44
C ILE A 646 9.70 -11.51 -14.98
N VAL A 647 9.60 -10.24 -14.66
CA VAL A 647 9.64 -9.75 -13.27
C VAL A 647 8.37 -10.18 -12.55
N THR A 648 8.50 -11.05 -11.54
CA THR A 648 7.38 -11.63 -10.78
C THR A 648 7.12 -10.89 -9.47
N ASN A 649 8.16 -10.25 -8.89
CA ASN A 649 8.01 -9.49 -7.66
C ASN A 649 9.13 -8.43 -7.54
N ILE A 650 8.80 -7.30 -6.91
CA ILE A 650 9.76 -6.22 -6.65
C ILE A 650 9.80 -5.96 -5.15
N THR A 651 11.00 -5.89 -4.60
CA THR A 651 11.27 -5.62 -3.19
C THR A 651 12.34 -4.54 -3.06
N LYS A 652 12.53 -3.95 -1.90
CA LYS A 652 13.60 -2.95 -1.68
C LYS A 652 15.02 -3.46 -1.91
N PHE A 653 15.25 -4.77 -1.79
CA PHE A 653 16.58 -5.37 -1.99
C PHE A 653 16.82 -5.92 -3.39
N GLY A 654 15.80 -5.91 -4.26
CA GLY A 654 15.93 -6.37 -5.64
C GLY A 654 14.63 -6.81 -6.28
N ALA A 655 14.73 -7.41 -7.47
CA ALA A 655 13.61 -7.95 -8.22
C ALA A 655 13.73 -9.47 -8.35
N PHE A 656 12.59 -10.15 -8.23
CA PHE A 656 12.48 -11.56 -8.55
C PHE A 656 12.09 -11.71 -10.02
N VAL A 657 12.76 -12.61 -10.72
CA VAL A 657 12.56 -12.82 -12.15
C VAL A 657 12.36 -14.29 -12.41
N ASP A 658 11.22 -14.63 -12.99
CA ASP A 658 10.99 -15.97 -13.57
C ASP A 658 11.75 -16.07 -14.90
N VAL A 659 12.65 -17.03 -14.97
CA VAL A 659 13.41 -17.38 -16.20
C VAL A 659 12.94 -18.70 -16.79
N GLY A 660 11.80 -19.20 -16.32
CA GLY A 660 11.16 -20.38 -16.85
C GLY A 660 11.57 -21.70 -16.20
N VAL A 661 12.01 -21.72 -14.93
CA VAL A 661 12.47 -22.94 -14.22
C VAL A 661 11.65 -23.29 -12.97
N HIS A 662 10.42 -22.82 -12.85
CA HIS A 662 9.53 -22.98 -11.68
C HIS A 662 10.09 -22.44 -10.35
N GLN A 663 11.18 -21.68 -10.41
CA GLN A 663 11.83 -21.04 -9.30
C GLN A 663 12.31 -19.66 -9.73
N ASP A 664 11.85 -18.61 -9.06
CA ASP A 664 12.28 -17.26 -9.36
C ASP A 664 13.75 -17.03 -8.99
N GLY A 665 14.47 -16.38 -9.87
CA GLY A 665 15.83 -15.90 -9.61
C GLY A 665 15.79 -14.49 -9.01
N LEU A 666 16.76 -14.16 -8.16
CA LEU A 666 16.89 -12.82 -7.56
C LEU A 666 17.91 -12.00 -8.34
N VAL A 667 17.48 -10.86 -8.85
CA VAL A 667 18.36 -9.75 -9.27
C VAL A 667 18.48 -8.79 -8.09
N HIS A 668 19.57 -8.84 -7.33
CA HIS A 668 19.79 -7.94 -6.21
C HIS A 668 19.85 -6.48 -6.69
N VAL A 669 19.44 -5.52 -5.85
CA VAL A 669 19.39 -4.07 -6.21
C VAL A 669 20.71 -3.57 -6.82
N SER A 670 21.85 -4.05 -6.33
CA SER A 670 23.17 -3.74 -6.88
C SER A 670 23.45 -4.35 -8.25
N GLN A 671 22.60 -5.25 -8.74
CA GLN A 671 22.75 -5.98 -10.02
C GLN A 671 21.71 -5.54 -11.08
N LEU A 672 20.82 -4.60 -10.76
CA LEU A 672 19.76 -4.13 -11.65
C LEU A 672 20.27 -3.21 -12.77
N ALA A 673 21.27 -2.36 -12.48
CA ALA A 673 21.80 -1.43 -13.46
C ALA A 673 23.28 -1.11 -13.18
N ASN A 674 23.97 -0.51 -14.17
CA ASN A 674 25.37 -0.07 -14.05
C ASN A 674 25.52 1.24 -13.25
N ARG A 675 24.44 1.78 -12.67
CA ARG A 675 24.41 2.95 -11.79
C ARG A 675 23.92 2.55 -10.40
N TYR A 676 24.09 3.44 -9.42
CA TYR A 676 23.45 3.27 -8.13
C TYR A 676 21.93 3.34 -8.29
N VAL A 677 21.23 2.36 -7.73
CA VAL A 677 19.77 2.24 -7.73
C VAL A 677 19.32 2.32 -6.28
N ALA A 678 18.56 3.34 -5.94
CA ALA A 678 17.99 3.50 -4.58
C ALA A 678 16.75 2.65 -4.40
N ASP A 679 15.90 2.60 -5.44
CA ASP A 679 14.67 1.81 -5.46
C ASP A 679 14.62 0.94 -6.74
N PRO A 680 14.51 -0.39 -6.63
CA PRO A 680 14.36 -1.28 -7.77
C PRO A 680 13.23 -0.90 -8.74
N ALA A 681 12.14 -0.32 -8.24
CA ALA A 681 11.01 0.12 -9.05
C ALA A 681 11.34 1.27 -10.03
N GLU A 682 12.48 1.96 -9.86
CA GLU A 682 12.99 2.94 -10.83
C GLU A 682 13.56 2.27 -12.10
N VAL A 683 13.89 0.99 -12.03
CA VAL A 683 14.57 0.27 -13.11
C VAL A 683 13.70 -0.80 -13.74
N VAL A 684 12.88 -1.48 -12.94
CA VAL A 684 12.02 -2.58 -13.40
C VAL A 684 10.60 -2.41 -12.92
N LYS A 685 9.65 -2.97 -13.70
CA LYS A 685 8.23 -3.03 -13.39
C LYS A 685 7.78 -4.47 -13.20
N LEU A 686 6.72 -4.69 -12.42
CA LEU A 686 6.10 -6.02 -12.30
C LEU A 686 5.60 -6.50 -13.67
N HIS A 687 5.80 -7.77 -13.98
CA HIS A 687 5.53 -8.40 -15.27
C HIS A 687 6.29 -7.81 -16.47
N GLN A 688 7.27 -6.95 -16.23
CA GLN A 688 8.15 -6.47 -17.31
C GLN A 688 8.98 -7.63 -17.86
N HIS A 689 9.08 -7.67 -19.19
CA HIS A 689 10.00 -8.54 -19.88
C HIS A 689 11.42 -7.99 -19.76
N VAL A 690 12.34 -8.81 -19.29
CA VAL A 690 13.74 -8.40 -19.05
C VAL A 690 14.69 -9.44 -19.60
N GLN A 691 15.90 -8.99 -19.94
CA GLN A 691 17.02 -9.90 -20.20
C GLN A 691 17.86 -9.97 -18.94
N VAL A 692 18.19 -11.18 -18.52
CA VAL A 692 19.01 -11.42 -17.34
C VAL A 692 20.14 -12.43 -17.65
N LYS A 693 21.21 -12.30 -16.91
CA LYS A 693 22.33 -13.25 -16.96
C LYS A 693 22.42 -14.01 -15.66
N VAL A 694 22.57 -15.33 -15.75
CA VAL A 694 22.75 -16.20 -14.59
C VAL A 694 24.14 -15.93 -13.99
N VAL A 695 24.19 -15.60 -12.70
CA VAL A 695 25.43 -15.36 -11.94
C VAL A 695 25.80 -16.64 -11.20
N GLU A 696 24.88 -17.20 -10.43
CA GLU A 696 25.10 -18.35 -9.56
C GLU A 696 23.82 -19.16 -9.38
N VAL A 697 23.95 -20.47 -9.27
CA VAL A 697 22.85 -21.39 -8.99
C VAL A 697 23.19 -22.24 -7.77
N ASP A 698 22.53 -22.05 -6.65
CA ASP A 698 22.64 -22.88 -5.45
C ASP A 698 21.47 -23.88 -5.41
N THR A 699 21.71 -25.07 -5.95
CA THR A 699 20.72 -26.15 -6.00
C THR A 699 20.36 -26.71 -4.62
N ARG A 700 21.22 -26.55 -3.58
CA ARG A 700 20.96 -27.02 -2.21
C ARG A 700 19.97 -26.14 -1.48
N ARG A 701 20.04 -24.84 -1.76
CA ARG A 701 19.16 -23.82 -1.15
C ARG A 701 18.04 -23.35 -2.09
N ASN A 702 17.95 -23.93 -3.28
CA ASN A 702 17.01 -23.49 -4.33
C ASN A 702 17.11 -21.97 -4.58
N ARG A 703 18.34 -21.43 -4.72
CA ARG A 703 18.57 -20.01 -4.96
C ARG A 703 19.24 -19.81 -6.31
N ILE A 704 18.68 -18.88 -7.09
CA ILE A 704 19.22 -18.47 -8.39
C ILE A 704 19.56 -16.98 -8.28
N SER A 705 20.83 -16.63 -8.50
CA SER A 705 21.30 -15.26 -8.53
C SER A 705 21.44 -14.80 -9.97
N LEU A 706 20.80 -13.66 -10.28
CA LEU A 706 20.74 -13.08 -11.61
C LEU A 706 21.32 -11.66 -11.63
N THR A 707 21.72 -11.18 -12.81
CA THR A 707 22.13 -9.81 -13.04
C THR A 707 21.54 -9.25 -14.33
N MET A 708 21.23 -7.98 -14.34
CA MET A 708 20.88 -7.20 -15.52
C MET A 708 22.04 -6.32 -16.00
N LYS A 709 23.21 -6.40 -15.34
CA LYS A 709 24.39 -5.63 -15.73
C LYS A 709 25.10 -6.27 -16.90
N GLY A 710 25.34 -5.46 -17.93
CA GLY A 710 26.06 -5.91 -19.12
C GLY A 710 25.26 -6.89 -20.01
N VAL A 711 23.92 -6.77 -19.94
CA VAL A 711 22.99 -7.56 -20.77
C VAL A 711 22.42 -6.66 -21.86
#